data_80da92e8913c9d692b817b136af15da7
#
_entry.id   80da92e8913c9d692b817b136af15da7
#
_cell.length_a   1.000
_cell.length_b   1.000
_cell.length_c   1.000
_cell.angle_alpha   90.00
_cell.angle_beta   90.00
_cell.angle_gamma   90.00
#
_symmetry.space_group_name_H-M   'P 1'
#
loop_
_entity.id
_entity.type
_entity.pdbx_description
1 polymer ?
#
loop_
_entity_poly.entity_id
_entity_poly.type
_entity_poly.pdbx_seq_one_letter_code
_entity_poly.pdbx_strand_id
1 'polypeptide(L)'
;KSYPFIPYQFTLLQKVFETIRRAGATGLHLSRGERSMLDAFKHAGVLSSHKELGALVPLYCFYPSIESFLDTAVKRTILQAKENLSLHEFDEFMLQTLFMIRYIDEIKGSIDNLITLCIDSIDADRFALRKAIEESLHRLEKETLIARSGENYYFLTNEEQDVSREIKNVELEFGAENRLLGDIIFDDIYKENKKHRYVKTSKDFYINRLCDKRPVGNRVEQGLVISVITPFNDVYSQYNQSRCTLESMEEDGSIVIKLSDIENLETELRIYLKTEKYISRKNDENQEIKRILRDRKEDNRIRKSRLLEFTKEMLVNAEYYVAGQKCDMGAEPLTALSEACDYLIDNTFTKMGYIEKSYTDLQREVQAVLRADNMELNLPEFNLKAIEEAREYVELCTSTSKQIVMQELVCNRFANRPYGWMEWDTILLLARMIVAGEINLVMNNAIIERQRIYEIISKTSNWKKVTLRQRKVVDSGTLEMIRKLGQDLFGDMGPDSEDGLFVFLKDRVVERVGKLNQYKALADTGDYPGGAEIDDGIRLMSVLVSIDESSLFMQRINEIKEDLKDFSEEFHDIDNFYKTQRPVWERLRKGLARFQLNSFELEKNGVSAKALGRMNEILKAPAPYRLISEIDVLIKTVNDINIKLLEGYRKDAILIIDKLLDELRNEAEKVKQDKTFVESICDPLTMLRNGTETQESIAHIKQIGNHARDAFDTQIQRLLEQTIPEGPGGDPPVIKVKEIRAGSVMKKNYLKTEDDVGEFLDGLKKEIDEAIKSGNRIRII
;
A
#
# COMPACT_ATOMS: atom_id res chain seq x y z
N LYS A 1 75.11 4.35 58.07
CA LYS A 1 76.01 5.37 57.45
C LYS A 1 75.25 6.47 56.77
N SER A 2 73.98 6.29 56.44
CA SER A 2 73.12 7.26 55.75
C SER A 2 72.11 8.01 56.66
N TYR A 3 71.97 7.61 57.94
CA TYR A 3 71.09 8.20 58.91
C TYR A 3 71.38 9.69 59.11
N PRO A 4 70.41 10.60 59.13
CA PRO A 4 68.97 10.37 59.19
C PRO A 4 68.26 10.24 57.79
N PHE A 5 69.05 10.11 56.74
CA PHE A 5 68.53 9.94 55.37
C PHE A 5 68.27 8.44 55.05
N ILE A 6 67.19 8.21 54.32
CA ILE A 6 66.88 6.85 53.85
C ILE A 6 67.65 6.54 52.55
N PRO A 7 68.20 5.35 52.37
CA PRO A 7 69.09 5.08 51.22
C PRO A 7 68.49 5.39 49.85
N TYR A 8 67.23 5.16 49.62
CA TYR A 8 66.58 5.44 48.33
C TYR A 8 66.65 6.94 47.98
N GLN A 9 66.69 7.83 48.96
CA GLN A 9 66.65 9.29 48.75
C GLN A 9 67.81 9.79 47.89
N PHE A 10 68.99 9.15 47.95
CA PHE A 10 70.11 9.56 47.16
C PHE A 10 69.88 9.36 45.65
N THR A 11 69.35 8.22 45.30
CA THR A 11 69.01 7.93 43.89
C THR A 11 67.76 8.73 43.44
N LEU A 12 66.75 8.89 44.32
CA LEU A 12 65.52 9.62 44.02
C LEU A 12 65.83 11.10 43.76
N LEU A 13 66.62 11.77 44.65
CA LEU A 13 66.95 13.15 44.46
C LEU A 13 67.78 13.44 43.21
N GLN A 14 68.69 12.53 42.85
CA GLN A 14 69.39 12.63 41.59
C GLN A 14 68.42 12.65 40.41
N LYS A 15 67.48 11.72 40.42
CA LYS A 15 66.41 11.68 39.38
C LYS A 15 65.53 12.95 39.42
N VAL A 16 65.11 13.41 40.59
CA VAL A 16 64.34 14.65 40.74
C VAL A 16 65.04 15.83 40.04
N PHE A 17 66.33 16.04 40.34
CA PHE A 17 67.11 17.13 39.74
C PHE A 17 67.27 16.96 38.22
N GLU A 18 67.49 15.76 37.72
CA GLU A 18 67.57 15.45 36.29
C GLU A 18 66.29 15.68 35.56
N THR A 19 65.16 15.21 36.12
CA THR A 19 63.86 15.24 35.45
C THR A 19 63.24 16.66 35.45
N ILE A 20 63.38 17.42 36.59
CA ILE A 20 62.93 18.84 36.63
C ILE A 20 63.70 19.67 35.62
N ARG A 21 65.00 19.41 35.41
CA ARG A 21 65.79 20.08 34.38
C ARG A 21 65.33 19.76 32.98
N ARG A 22 65.11 18.48 32.70
CA ARG A 22 64.62 18.04 31.36
C ARG A 22 63.22 18.57 31.04
N ALA A 23 62.39 18.72 32.08
CA ALA A 23 61.01 19.23 31.91
C ALA A 23 60.96 20.75 31.67
N GLY A 24 62.09 21.48 31.71
CA GLY A 24 62.13 22.92 31.52
C GLY A 24 61.57 23.73 32.70
N ALA A 25 61.27 23.09 33.84
CA ALA A 25 60.71 23.74 35.03
C ALA A 25 61.75 24.56 35.81
N THR A 26 62.90 24.79 35.22
CA THR A 26 64.04 25.51 35.85
C THR A 26 64.32 26.85 35.13
N GLY A 27 64.54 27.89 35.88
CA GLY A 27 65.09 29.15 35.36
C GLY A 27 66.53 28.99 34.83
N LEU A 28 67.03 29.98 34.11
CA LEU A 28 68.19 29.97 33.20
C LEU A 28 69.59 29.55 33.77
N HIS A 29 69.75 29.15 35.04
CA HIS A 29 71.08 28.87 35.64
C HIS A 29 71.21 27.65 36.50
N LEU A 30 71.17 26.42 35.91
CA LEU A 30 71.64 25.21 36.61
C LEU A 30 72.94 24.67 35.96
N SER A 31 74.08 25.26 36.33
CA SER A 31 75.35 24.88 35.74
C SER A 31 76.17 23.79 36.49
N ARG A 32 75.74 23.23 37.62
CA ARG A 32 76.41 22.12 38.30
C ARG A 32 75.52 21.30 39.23
N GLY A 33 74.96 20.18 38.74
CA GLY A 33 74.08 19.28 39.48
C GLY A 33 74.59 18.62 40.76
N GLU A 34 75.83 18.35 40.85
CA GLU A 34 76.43 17.70 42.05
C GLU A 34 76.51 18.65 43.29
N ARG A 35 76.85 19.92 43.11
CA ARG A 35 76.85 20.90 44.20
C ARG A 35 75.39 21.14 44.75
N SER A 36 74.44 21.19 43.91
CA SER A 36 73.02 21.42 44.29
C SER A 36 72.49 20.24 45.12
N MET A 37 72.88 19.01 44.78
CA MET A 37 72.44 17.84 45.51
C MET A 37 73.14 17.77 46.91
N LEU A 38 74.45 18.10 47.03
CA LEU A 38 75.08 18.16 48.30
C LEU A 38 74.48 19.26 49.18
N ASP A 39 74.19 20.42 48.64
CA ASP A 39 73.54 21.50 49.39
C ASP A 39 72.16 21.12 49.84
N ALA A 40 71.38 20.35 49.04
CA ALA A 40 70.06 19.89 49.42
C ALA A 40 70.13 18.91 50.60
N PHE A 41 71.08 17.95 50.61
CA PHE A 41 71.28 17.07 51.75
C PHE A 41 71.75 17.81 53.00
N LYS A 42 72.67 18.79 52.84
CA LYS A 42 73.14 19.64 53.97
C LYS A 42 71.95 20.44 54.56
N HIS A 43 71.15 21.10 53.70
CA HIS A 43 70.04 21.88 54.18
C HIS A 43 68.98 21.02 54.89
N ALA A 44 68.57 19.91 54.29
CA ALA A 44 67.64 18.97 54.90
C ALA A 44 68.17 18.38 56.21
N GLY A 45 69.42 18.13 56.27
CA GLY A 45 70.09 17.69 57.50
C GLY A 45 70.10 18.76 58.63
N VAL A 46 70.34 20.00 58.29
CA VAL A 46 70.21 21.16 59.25
C VAL A 46 68.73 21.29 59.76
N LEU A 47 67.72 21.18 58.90
CA LEU A 47 66.34 21.16 59.32
C LEU A 47 65.96 20.06 60.26
N SER A 48 66.66 18.92 60.17
CA SER A 48 66.40 17.74 61.01
C SER A 48 67.34 17.66 62.24
N SER A 49 68.30 18.58 62.41
CA SER A 49 69.35 18.53 63.43
C SER A 49 68.79 18.71 64.85
N HIS A 50 67.61 19.29 65.01
CA HIS A 50 66.99 19.49 66.35
C HIS A 50 65.99 18.42 66.70
N LYS A 51 65.74 17.38 65.84
CA LYS A 51 64.83 16.31 66.11
C LYS A 51 65.48 15.21 66.96
N GLU A 52 64.59 14.46 67.67
CA GLU A 52 65.04 13.36 68.50
C GLU A 52 65.67 12.19 67.74
N LEU A 53 66.34 11.31 68.48
CA LEU A 53 66.93 10.12 67.90
C LEU A 53 65.83 9.18 67.35
N GLY A 54 65.99 8.73 66.13
CA GLY A 54 64.93 7.97 65.40
C GLY A 54 64.22 8.80 64.34
N ALA A 55 64.44 10.11 64.30
CA ALA A 55 63.87 10.95 63.25
C ALA A 55 64.44 10.61 61.85
N LEU A 56 63.62 10.57 60.84
CA LEU A 56 63.95 10.44 59.44
C LEU A 56 63.67 11.74 58.72
N VAL A 57 64.32 11.92 57.59
CA VAL A 57 64.09 13.11 56.75
C VAL A 57 63.04 12.83 55.67
N PRO A 58 61.83 13.38 55.76
CA PRO A 58 60.86 13.25 54.72
C PRO A 58 61.27 13.95 53.39
N LEU A 59 60.75 13.51 52.27
CA LEU A 59 61.14 14.02 50.95
C LEU A 59 60.89 15.53 50.82
N TYR A 60 59.79 16.08 51.34
CA TYR A 60 59.52 17.54 51.28
C TYR A 60 60.60 18.41 51.91
N CYS A 61 61.41 17.91 52.83
CA CYS A 61 62.54 18.66 53.41
C CYS A 61 63.63 19.05 52.41
N PHE A 62 63.66 18.44 51.25
CA PHE A 62 64.58 18.78 50.16
C PHE A 62 64.01 19.86 49.23
N TYR A 63 62.71 20.15 49.28
CA TYR A 63 62.05 21.12 48.40
C TYR A 63 62.67 22.53 48.47
N PRO A 64 63.03 23.15 49.63
CA PRO A 64 63.62 24.49 49.70
C PRO A 64 64.92 24.65 48.89
N SER A 65 65.68 23.58 48.77
CA SER A 65 66.89 23.56 47.96
C SER A 65 66.60 23.48 46.47
N ILE A 66 65.52 22.85 46.10
CA ILE A 66 65.02 22.74 44.71
C ILE A 66 64.31 24.02 44.30
N GLU A 67 63.52 24.62 45.22
CA GLU A 67 62.76 25.85 44.97
C GLU A 67 63.58 26.96 44.38
N SER A 68 64.87 27.16 44.86
CA SER A 68 65.74 28.19 44.36
C SER A 68 65.98 28.15 42.84
N PHE A 69 65.77 27.01 42.19
CA PHE A 69 65.98 26.76 40.76
C PHE A 69 64.72 26.71 39.93
N LEU A 70 63.53 26.69 40.56
CA LEU A 70 62.27 26.52 39.85
C LEU A 70 61.86 27.79 39.14
N ASP A 71 61.07 27.62 38.07
CA ASP A 71 60.38 28.71 37.39
C ASP A 71 59.40 29.43 38.35
N THR A 72 59.22 30.70 38.11
CA THR A 72 58.32 31.59 38.90
C THR A 72 56.87 31.05 38.92
N ALA A 73 56.41 30.42 37.84
CA ALA A 73 55.04 29.88 37.75
C ALA A 73 54.84 28.74 38.76
N VAL A 74 55.77 27.78 38.83
CA VAL A 74 55.72 26.67 39.77
C VAL A 74 55.83 27.14 41.22
N LYS A 75 56.79 28.05 41.51
CA LYS A 75 56.90 28.66 42.83
C LYS A 75 55.63 29.34 43.30
N ARG A 76 54.96 30.08 42.38
CA ARG A 76 53.72 30.78 42.70
C ARG A 76 52.64 29.77 43.12
N THR A 77 52.48 28.63 42.43
CA THR A 77 51.50 27.59 42.78
C THR A 77 51.67 27.11 44.20
N ILE A 78 52.90 26.80 44.62
CA ILE A 78 53.21 26.28 45.97
C ILE A 78 53.09 27.40 47.01
N LEU A 79 53.49 28.66 46.70
CA LEU A 79 53.33 29.83 47.55
C LEU A 79 51.84 30.15 47.76
N GLN A 80 51.02 30.09 46.69
CA GLN A 80 49.60 30.32 46.82
C GLN A 80 48.90 29.26 47.70
N ALA A 81 49.35 28.02 47.63
CA ALA A 81 48.89 26.97 48.56
C ALA A 81 49.22 27.30 50.01
N LYS A 82 50.44 27.87 50.30
CA LYS A 82 50.82 28.31 51.62
C LYS A 82 50.00 29.48 52.17
N GLU A 83 49.59 30.37 51.31
CA GLU A 83 48.74 31.52 51.66
C GLU A 83 47.26 31.21 51.75
N ASN A 84 46.82 30.01 51.31
CA ASN A 84 45.43 29.61 51.32
C ASN A 84 44.99 29.19 52.73
N LEU A 85 44.05 29.94 53.31
CA LEU A 85 43.49 29.72 54.64
C LEU A 85 42.70 28.41 54.79
N SER A 86 42.32 27.76 53.70
CA SER A 86 41.62 26.48 53.74
C SER A 86 42.61 25.27 53.77
N LEU A 87 43.90 25.51 53.61
CA LEU A 87 44.92 24.49 53.64
C LEU A 87 45.73 24.52 54.97
N HIS A 88 46.25 23.34 55.36
CA HIS A 88 47.10 23.19 56.52
C HIS A 88 48.59 23.11 56.10
N GLU A 89 49.50 23.31 57.03
CA GLU A 89 50.92 23.24 56.76
C GLU A 89 51.34 21.88 56.15
N PHE A 90 50.71 20.80 56.57
CA PHE A 90 50.97 19.49 55.98
C PHE A 90 50.55 19.36 54.50
N ASP A 91 49.55 20.15 54.06
CA ASP A 91 49.11 20.18 52.70
C ASP A 91 50.16 20.82 51.77
N GLU A 92 50.90 21.85 52.27
CA GLU A 92 52.05 22.37 51.54
C GLU A 92 53.16 21.33 51.39
N PHE A 93 53.48 20.57 52.42
CA PHE A 93 54.46 19.47 52.37
C PHE A 93 54.03 18.37 51.40
N MET A 94 52.77 18.02 51.37
CA MET A 94 52.25 17.05 50.44
C MET A 94 52.32 17.54 48.98
N LEU A 95 51.97 18.80 48.76
CA LEU A 95 52.06 19.44 47.44
C LEU A 95 53.54 19.46 46.91
N GLN A 96 54.46 19.83 47.80
CA GLN A 96 55.90 19.81 47.50
C GLN A 96 56.41 18.38 47.17
N THR A 97 55.94 17.37 47.90
CA THR A 97 56.27 15.97 47.66
C THR A 97 55.74 15.51 46.28
N LEU A 98 54.49 15.79 45.96
CA LEU A 98 53.89 15.45 44.69
C LEU A 98 54.57 16.19 43.50
N PHE A 99 54.98 17.44 43.69
CA PHE A 99 55.72 18.18 42.66
C PHE A 99 57.10 17.50 42.39
N MET A 100 57.85 17.10 43.43
CA MET A 100 59.15 16.47 43.25
C MET A 100 59.11 15.17 42.52
N ILE A 101 58.07 14.33 42.71
CA ILE A 101 57.91 13.09 41.99
C ILE A 101 57.18 13.19 40.65
N ARG A 102 56.69 14.36 40.32
CA ARG A 102 55.82 14.58 39.14
C ARG A 102 56.38 14.04 37.83
N TYR A 103 57.68 14.24 37.61
CA TYR A 103 58.35 13.89 36.36
C TYR A 103 59.15 12.55 36.45
N ILE A 104 58.89 11.77 37.49
CA ILE A 104 59.54 10.49 37.71
C ILE A 104 58.60 9.35 37.37
N ASP A 105 58.90 8.63 36.30
CA ASP A 105 58.01 7.55 35.85
C ASP A 105 57.96 6.34 36.78
N GLU A 106 59.07 6.09 37.49
CA GLU A 106 59.23 4.93 38.37
C GLU A 106 58.48 5.04 39.68
N ILE A 107 58.14 6.24 40.14
CA ILE A 107 57.43 6.48 41.38
C ILE A 107 56.11 7.18 41.11
N LYS A 108 55.03 6.48 41.35
CA LYS A 108 53.67 7.05 41.23
C LYS A 108 53.21 7.67 42.54
N GLY A 109 52.38 8.71 42.45
CA GLY A 109 51.80 9.38 43.63
C GLY A 109 50.67 8.58 44.29
N SER A 110 50.87 7.26 44.52
CA SER A 110 49.94 6.44 45.28
C SER A 110 50.06 6.72 46.79
N ILE A 111 49.00 6.49 47.56
CA ILE A 111 48.97 6.75 49.00
C ILE A 111 50.14 5.98 49.71
N ASP A 112 50.38 4.73 49.31
CA ASP A 112 51.45 3.93 49.95
C ASP A 112 52.87 4.49 49.63
N ASN A 113 53.09 4.99 48.42
CA ASN A 113 54.32 5.68 48.07
C ASN A 113 54.44 7.01 48.85
N LEU A 114 53.34 7.78 48.94
CA LEU A 114 53.36 9.04 49.67
C LEU A 114 53.61 8.83 51.17
N ILE A 115 53.07 7.77 51.80
CA ILE A 115 53.39 7.39 53.18
C ILE A 115 54.92 7.17 53.29
N THR A 116 55.51 6.41 52.37
CA THR A 116 56.95 6.10 52.40
C THR A 116 57.80 7.36 52.21
N LEU A 117 57.37 8.28 51.34
CA LEU A 117 58.07 9.55 51.05
C LEU A 117 57.98 10.58 52.19
N CYS A 118 56.88 10.53 52.94
CA CYS A 118 56.60 11.49 54.01
C CYS A 118 56.91 10.99 55.41
N ILE A 119 57.41 9.76 55.57
CA ILE A 119 57.79 9.21 56.87
C ILE A 119 58.87 10.06 57.54
N ASP A 120 58.64 10.46 58.78
CA ASP A 120 59.49 11.38 59.54
C ASP A 120 60.20 10.76 60.75
N SER A 121 59.86 9.52 61.10
CA SER A 121 60.44 8.77 62.21
C SER A 121 60.48 7.26 61.92
N ILE A 122 61.39 6.55 62.51
CA ILE A 122 61.48 5.10 62.49
C ILE A 122 60.24 4.45 63.11
N ASP A 123 59.70 5.06 64.15
CA ASP A 123 58.56 4.57 64.92
C ASP A 123 57.25 5.31 64.51
N ALA A 124 57.20 5.89 63.31
CA ALA A 124 56.04 6.64 62.83
C ALA A 124 54.79 5.74 62.77
N ASP A 125 53.67 6.23 63.30
CA ASP A 125 52.37 5.59 63.12
C ASP A 125 51.90 5.72 61.69
N ARG A 126 52.12 4.65 60.92
CA ARG A 126 51.76 4.61 59.49
C ARG A 126 50.28 4.75 59.23
N PHE A 127 49.42 4.33 60.20
CA PHE A 127 47.98 4.46 60.05
C PHE A 127 47.51 5.93 60.23
N ALA A 128 48.04 6.59 61.25
CA ALA A 128 47.78 8.02 61.48
C ALA A 128 48.33 8.87 60.30
N LEU A 129 49.54 8.52 59.78
CA LEU A 129 50.11 9.19 58.64
C LEU A 129 49.30 8.96 57.35
N ARG A 130 48.77 7.74 57.13
CA ARG A 130 47.85 7.45 56.01
C ARG A 130 46.65 8.35 56.05
N LYS A 131 45.99 8.44 57.23
CA LYS A 131 44.79 9.25 57.41
C LYS A 131 45.07 10.75 57.15
N ALA A 132 46.19 11.26 57.65
CA ALA A 132 46.63 12.63 57.41
C ALA A 132 46.89 12.92 55.95
N ILE A 133 47.52 11.95 55.23
CA ILE A 133 47.75 12.05 53.80
C ILE A 133 46.43 12.06 53.04
N GLU A 134 45.51 11.17 53.33
CA GLU A 134 44.17 11.11 52.66
C GLU A 134 43.41 12.40 52.83
N GLU A 135 43.34 12.94 54.07
CA GLU A 135 42.72 14.22 54.36
C GLU A 135 43.39 15.40 53.63
N SER A 136 44.73 15.41 53.55
CA SER A 136 45.51 16.41 52.82
C SER A 136 45.23 16.35 51.30
N LEU A 137 45.29 15.13 50.75
CA LEU A 137 45.01 14.94 49.33
C LEU A 137 43.60 15.39 48.95
N HIS A 138 42.61 15.14 49.82
CA HIS A 138 41.21 15.58 49.64
C HIS A 138 41.10 17.12 49.59
N ARG A 139 41.81 17.86 50.51
CA ARG A 139 41.80 19.34 50.49
C ARG A 139 42.51 19.86 49.26
N LEU A 140 43.68 19.32 48.91
CA LEU A 140 44.45 19.76 47.72
C LEU A 140 43.69 19.51 46.42
N GLU A 141 42.95 18.42 46.30
CA GLU A 141 42.11 18.10 45.14
C GLU A 141 40.91 19.06 45.05
N LYS A 142 40.28 19.39 46.19
CA LYS A 142 39.20 20.37 46.25
C LYS A 142 39.67 21.73 45.76
N GLU A 143 40.85 22.17 46.18
CA GLU A 143 41.47 23.45 45.75
C GLU A 143 42.05 23.36 44.31
N THR A 144 41.99 22.24 43.65
CA THR A 144 42.47 22.02 42.26
C THR A 144 43.99 22.22 42.12
N LEU A 145 44.75 21.94 43.17
CA LEU A 145 46.19 21.99 43.16
C LEU A 145 46.80 20.65 42.70
N ILE A 146 46.04 19.59 42.84
CA ILE A 146 46.41 18.25 42.41
C ILE A 146 45.27 17.63 41.61
N ALA A 147 45.59 16.63 40.82
CA ALA A 147 44.59 15.78 40.14
C ALA A 147 44.77 14.34 40.58
N ARG A 148 43.65 13.59 40.59
CA ARG A 148 43.63 12.13 40.81
C ARG A 148 43.38 11.41 39.50
N SER A 149 44.15 10.38 39.22
CA SER A 149 43.91 9.44 38.14
C SER A 149 44.03 8.00 38.67
N GLY A 150 42.85 7.36 38.89
CA GLY A 150 42.79 6.08 39.62
C GLY A 150 43.24 6.22 41.06
N GLU A 151 44.27 5.46 41.46
CA GLU A 151 44.84 5.49 42.81
C GLU A 151 46.04 6.46 42.95
N ASN A 152 46.39 7.19 41.86
CA ASN A 152 47.54 8.06 41.86
C ASN A 152 47.16 9.54 41.85
N TYR A 153 47.90 10.34 42.56
CA TYR A 153 47.76 11.80 42.66
C TYR A 153 48.93 12.51 41.99
N TYR A 154 48.65 13.62 41.32
CA TYR A 154 49.62 14.37 40.52
C TYR A 154 49.54 15.84 40.84
N PHE A 155 50.69 16.53 40.99
CA PHE A 155 50.77 17.95 41.08
C PHE A 155 50.33 18.59 39.74
N LEU A 156 49.56 19.69 39.79
CA LEU A 156 49.13 20.45 38.62
C LEU A 156 49.89 21.78 38.50
N THR A 157 50.41 22.07 37.30
CA THR A 157 50.90 23.42 36.95
C THR A 157 49.72 24.43 36.88
N ASN A 158 49.99 25.73 36.80
CA ASN A 158 48.96 26.76 36.72
C ASN A 158 48.05 26.53 35.51
N GLU A 159 48.66 26.23 34.34
CA GLU A 159 47.92 25.97 33.11
C GLU A 159 47.07 24.72 33.24
N GLU A 160 47.57 23.67 33.90
CA GLU A 160 46.82 22.45 34.16
C GLU A 160 45.69 22.66 35.19
N GLN A 161 45.92 23.57 36.17
CA GLN A 161 44.87 23.95 37.13
C GLN A 161 43.76 24.71 36.41
N ASP A 162 44.12 25.66 35.54
CA ASP A 162 43.13 26.45 34.78
C ASP A 162 42.31 25.49 33.88
N VAL A 163 42.96 24.61 33.15
CA VAL A 163 42.28 23.57 32.36
C VAL A 163 41.38 22.67 33.22
N SER A 164 41.90 22.28 34.41
CA SER A 164 41.13 21.41 35.35
C SER A 164 39.92 22.17 35.94
N ARG A 165 40.05 23.47 36.25
CA ARG A 165 38.90 24.30 36.68
C ARG A 165 37.89 24.51 35.56
N GLU A 166 38.37 24.75 34.34
CA GLU A 166 37.50 24.87 33.17
C GLU A 166 36.73 23.55 32.95
N ILE A 167 37.41 22.38 33.04
CA ILE A 167 36.76 21.06 32.94
C ILE A 167 35.74 20.87 34.08
N LYS A 168 36.07 21.21 35.34
CA LYS A 168 35.14 21.09 36.47
C LYS A 168 33.87 21.91 36.25
N ASN A 169 34.01 23.08 35.64
CA ASN A 169 32.91 24.03 35.38
C ASN A 169 32.11 23.71 34.12
N VAL A 170 32.49 22.69 33.34
CA VAL A 170 31.69 22.23 32.19
C VAL A 170 30.33 21.75 32.69
N GLU A 171 29.28 22.37 32.24
CA GLU A 171 27.91 21.91 32.48
C GLU A 171 27.61 20.72 31.58
N LEU A 172 27.06 19.65 32.16
CA LEU A 172 26.57 18.48 31.44
C LEU A 172 25.07 18.65 31.15
N GLU A 173 24.63 18.09 30.06
CA GLU A 173 23.22 17.99 29.74
C GLU A 173 22.55 17.02 30.71
N PHE A 174 21.29 17.27 31.03
CA PHE A 174 20.52 16.36 31.87
C PHE A 174 20.48 14.93 31.29
N GLY A 175 20.88 13.96 32.11
CA GLY A 175 20.94 12.56 31.73
C GLY A 175 22.09 12.19 30.77
N ALA A 176 23.16 12.98 30.73
CA ALA A 176 24.35 12.64 29.95
C ALA A 176 25.02 11.37 30.47
N GLU A 177 25.05 11.16 31.79
CA GLU A 177 25.59 9.98 32.46
C GLU A 177 24.83 8.71 32.05
N ASN A 178 23.51 8.75 32.08
CA ASN A 178 22.66 7.63 31.67
C ASN A 178 22.85 7.30 30.19
N ARG A 179 23.03 8.34 29.36
CA ARG A 179 23.24 8.17 27.92
C ARG A 179 24.58 7.47 27.66
N LEU A 180 25.65 7.98 28.28
CA LEU A 180 26.98 7.35 28.17
C LEU A 180 26.98 5.91 28.67
N LEU A 181 26.34 5.65 29.80
CA LEU A 181 26.28 4.28 30.36
C LEU A 181 25.46 3.36 29.43
N GLY A 182 24.37 3.88 28.85
CA GLY A 182 23.59 3.18 27.82
C GLY A 182 24.43 2.84 26.58
N ASP A 183 25.23 3.79 26.09
CA ASP A 183 26.13 3.56 24.95
C ASP A 183 27.21 2.51 25.30
N ILE A 184 27.83 2.59 26.49
CA ILE A 184 28.82 1.58 26.94
C ILE A 184 28.18 0.19 27.00
N ILE A 185 26.99 0.06 27.57
CA ILE A 185 26.28 -1.22 27.71
C ILE A 185 25.94 -1.79 26.34
N PHE A 186 25.24 -1.03 25.51
CA PHE A 186 24.66 -1.56 24.28
C PHE A 186 25.61 -1.57 23.10
N ASP A 187 26.52 -0.60 23.00
CA ASP A 187 27.42 -0.50 21.86
C ASP A 187 28.79 -1.13 22.14
N ASP A 188 29.39 -0.85 23.30
CA ASP A 188 30.73 -1.37 23.62
C ASP A 188 30.65 -2.83 24.17
N ILE A 189 29.76 -3.15 25.11
CA ILE A 189 29.70 -4.47 25.78
C ILE A 189 28.83 -5.44 24.99
N TYR A 190 27.60 -5.06 24.63
CA TYR A 190 26.69 -5.89 23.83
C TYR A 190 26.94 -5.79 22.33
N LYS A 191 28.01 -5.09 21.90
CA LYS A 191 28.54 -5.06 20.50
C LYS A 191 27.49 -4.67 19.48
N GLU A 192 26.72 -3.63 19.76
CA GLU A 192 25.63 -3.13 18.89
C GLU A 192 24.62 -4.20 18.45
N ASN A 193 24.44 -5.27 19.23
CA ASN A 193 23.49 -6.32 18.90
C ASN A 193 22.07 -5.74 18.74
N LYS A 194 21.68 -5.53 17.48
CA LYS A 194 20.34 -5.04 17.10
C LYS A 194 19.33 -6.17 16.89
N LYS A 195 19.83 -7.40 16.82
CA LYS A 195 19.04 -8.61 16.60
C LYS A 195 19.54 -9.75 17.45
N HIS A 196 18.62 -10.53 17.95
CA HIS A 196 18.90 -11.82 18.56
C HIS A 196 18.46 -12.94 17.60
N ARG A 197 19.37 -13.87 17.30
CA ARG A 197 19.06 -15.05 16.49
C ARG A 197 18.64 -16.19 17.38
N TYR A 198 17.37 -16.52 17.33
CA TYR A 198 16.84 -17.62 18.12
C TYR A 198 17.16 -18.96 17.43
N VAL A 199 17.93 -19.80 18.13
CA VAL A 199 18.57 -20.98 17.54
C VAL A 199 17.56 -22.04 17.09
N LYS A 200 16.48 -22.27 17.86
CA LYS A 200 15.50 -23.34 17.58
C LYS A 200 14.79 -23.17 16.22
N THR A 201 14.52 -21.92 15.81
CA THR A 201 13.83 -21.63 14.55
C THR A 201 14.67 -20.88 13.54
N SER A 202 15.90 -20.51 13.88
CA SER A 202 16.79 -19.65 13.08
C SER A 202 16.18 -18.28 12.72
N LYS A 203 15.18 -17.82 13.47
CA LYS A 203 14.55 -16.53 13.29
C LYS A 203 15.34 -15.43 14.00
N ASP A 204 15.48 -14.28 13.33
CA ASP A 204 16.08 -13.09 13.91
C ASP A 204 14.97 -12.22 14.53
N PHE A 205 15.13 -11.86 15.81
CA PHE A 205 14.28 -10.93 16.52
C PHE A 205 15.00 -9.60 16.72
N TYR A 206 14.38 -8.50 16.35
CA TYR A 206 14.91 -7.18 16.61
C TYR A 206 14.89 -6.86 18.10
N ILE A 207 15.86 -6.07 18.56
CA ILE A 207 16.01 -5.68 19.95
C ILE A 207 15.76 -4.18 20.08
N ASN A 208 14.82 -3.80 20.93
CA ASN A 208 14.60 -2.44 21.39
C ASN A 208 15.36 -2.23 22.70
N ARG A 209 16.29 -1.29 22.70
CA ARG A 209 17.24 -1.03 23.78
C ARG A 209 16.79 0.19 24.56
N LEU A 210 16.61 0.04 25.86
CA LEU A 210 16.24 1.13 26.78
C LEU A 210 17.27 1.21 27.91
N CYS A 211 17.68 2.41 28.26
CA CYS A 211 18.46 2.71 29.45
C CYS A 211 17.70 3.75 30.27
N ASP A 212 17.28 3.41 31.49
CA ASP A 212 16.43 4.23 32.34
C ASP A 212 15.20 4.79 31.60
N LYS A 213 14.50 3.91 30.86
CA LYS A 213 13.32 4.19 30.00
C LYS A 213 13.59 5.06 28.78
N ARG A 214 14.83 5.47 28.55
CA ARG A 214 15.22 6.23 27.36
C ARG A 214 15.71 5.28 26.26
N PRO A 215 15.26 5.45 25.02
CA PRO A 215 15.70 4.60 23.92
C PRO A 215 17.19 4.84 23.60
N VAL A 216 17.91 3.74 23.39
CA VAL A 216 19.27 3.73 22.88
C VAL A 216 19.24 3.25 21.43
N GLY A 217 19.31 4.18 20.49
CA GLY A 217 19.14 3.92 19.07
C GLY A 217 17.67 3.97 18.60
N ASN A 218 17.43 3.45 17.39
CA ASN A 218 16.08 3.46 16.80
C ASN A 218 15.21 2.34 17.37
N ARG A 219 13.95 2.66 17.67
CA ARG A 219 12.94 1.66 18.07
C ARG A 219 12.35 0.98 16.84
N VAL A 220 12.19 -0.32 16.90
CA VAL A 220 11.53 -1.15 15.90
C VAL A 220 10.21 -1.64 16.48
N GLU A 221 9.13 -1.54 15.71
CA GLU A 221 7.85 -2.11 16.13
C GLU A 221 8.03 -3.60 16.42
N GLN A 222 7.49 -4.05 17.55
CA GLN A 222 7.45 -5.45 17.98
C GLN A 222 8.81 -6.13 18.21
N GLY A 223 9.87 -5.36 18.40
CA GLY A 223 11.15 -5.90 18.87
C GLY A 223 11.09 -6.39 20.33
N LEU A 224 12.00 -7.30 20.69
CA LEU A 224 12.23 -7.67 22.10
C LEU A 224 12.67 -6.42 22.86
N VAL A 225 12.06 -6.14 23.98
CA VAL A 225 12.39 -4.96 24.80
C VAL A 225 13.41 -5.35 25.86
N ILE A 226 14.56 -4.68 25.87
CA ILE A 226 15.57 -4.79 26.91
C ILE A 226 15.66 -3.44 27.60
N SER A 227 15.31 -3.41 28.87
CA SER A 227 15.33 -2.23 29.73
C SER A 227 16.41 -2.38 30.80
N VAL A 228 17.43 -1.58 30.72
CA VAL A 228 18.49 -1.52 31.76
C VAL A 228 18.14 -0.40 32.73
N ILE A 229 18.10 -0.73 34.01
CA ILE A 229 17.87 0.22 35.12
C ILE A 229 19.22 0.44 35.80
N THR A 230 19.69 1.69 35.71
CA THR A 230 20.99 2.10 36.29
C THR A 230 20.79 2.75 37.64
N PRO A 231 21.85 2.84 38.50
CA PRO A 231 21.81 3.62 39.76
C PRO A 231 21.50 5.11 39.58
N PHE A 232 21.64 5.65 38.34
CA PHE A 232 21.33 7.04 38.01
C PHE A 232 19.86 7.29 37.69
N ASN A 233 19.04 6.27 37.74
CA ASN A 233 17.60 6.44 37.62
C ASN A 233 17.03 7.19 38.84
N ASP A 234 16.27 8.26 38.61
CA ASP A 234 15.74 9.12 39.67
C ASP A 234 14.95 8.36 40.75
N VAL A 235 14.41 7.22 40.38
CA VAL A 235 13.60 6.36 41.26
C VAL A 235 14.23 4.97 41.46
N TYR A 236 15.55 4.84 41.31
CA TYR A 236 16.26 3.56 41.41
C TYR A 236 15.96 2.80 42.70
N SER A 237 15.88 3.49 43.86
CA SER A 237 15.55 2.89 45.13
C SER A 237 14.16 2.22 45.16
N GLN A 238 13.27 2.62 44.27
CA GLN A 238 11.92 2.04 44.14
C GLN A 238 11.91 0.77 43.28
N TYR A 239 12.99 0.49 42.56
CA TYR A 239 13.12 -0.71 41.75
C TYR A 239 13.46 -1.91 42.61
N ASN A 240 12.50 -2.32 43.44
CA ASN A 240 12.54 -3.59 44.15
C ASN A 240 12.16 -4.77 43.22
N GLN A 241 12.28 -5.98 43.75
CA GLN A 241 11.94 -7.20 42.99
C GLN A 241 10.53 -7.15 42.40
N SER A 242 9.53 -6.72 43.18
CA SER A 242 8.13 -6.68 42.72
C SER A 242 7.93 -5.73 41.55
N ARG A 243 8.55 -4.55 41.60
CA ARG A 243 8.46 -3.57 40.51
C ARG A 243 9.17 -4.04 39.26
N CYS A 244 10.39 -4.58 39.37
CA CYS A 244 11.11 -5.13 38.24
C CYS A 244 10.34 -6.30 37.57
N THR A 245 9.74 -7.16 38.40
CA THR A 245 8.88 -8.25 37.95
C THR A 245 7.68 -7.71 37.14
N LEU A 246 6.98 -6.69 37.73
CA LEU A 246 5.82 -6.09 37.06
C LEU A 246 6.21 -5.42 35.72
N GLU A 247 7.28 -4.62 35.71
CA GLU A 247 7.74 -3.98 34.48
C GLU A 247 8.19 -5.00 33.42
N SER A 248 8.73 -6.16 33.82
CA SER A 248 9.09 -7.21 32.87
C SER A 248 7.87 -7.89 32.23
N MET A 249 6.65 -7.69 32.77
CA MET A 249 5.39 -8.16 32.19
C MET A 249 4.76 -7.15 31.23
N GLU A 250 5.18 -5.88 31.29
CA GLU A 250 4.63 -4.82 30.43
C GLU A 250 4.96 -5.07 28.94
N GLU A 251 4.17 -4.48 28.05
CA GLU A 251 4.34 -4.58 26.59
C GLU A 251 4.48 -6.03 26.05
N ASP A 252 3.67 -6.96 26.62
CA ASP A 252 3.71 -8.40 26.28
C ASP A 252 5.01 -9.13 26.68
N GLY A 253 5.72 -8.59 27.65
CA GLY A 253 6.94 -9.14 28.20
C GLY A 253 8.21 -8.47 27.71
N SER A 254 9.08 -8.17 28.67
CA SER A 254 10.37 -7.52 28.44
C SER A 254 11.47 -8.12 29.32
N ILE A 255 12.70 -7.79 29.00
CA ILE A 255 13.87 -8.08 29.83
C ILE A 255 14.19 -6.82 30.61
N VAL A 256 14.09 -6.86 31.93
CA VAL A 256 14.52 -5.79 32.83
C VAL A 256 15.81 -6.23 33.51
N ILE A 257 16.89 -5.46 33.29
CA ILE A 257 18.21 -5.70 33.86
C ILE A 257 18.47 -4.59 34.88
N LYS A 258 18.44 -4.92 36.17
CA LYS A 258 18.75 -3.97 37.21
C LYS A 258 20.22 -4.08 37.58
N LEU A 259 20.97 -3.02 37.33
CA LEU A 259 22.39 -2.96 37.64
C LEU A 259 22.60 -2.74 39.13
N SER A 260 23.70 -3.30 39.70
CA SER A 260 24.18 -2.99 41.00
C SER A 260 24.82 -1.59 41.05
N ASP A 261 24.81 -0.93 42.22
CA ASP A 261 25.54 0.31 42.40
C ASP A 261 27.01 0.04 42.69
N ILE A 262 27.90 0.82 42.11
CA ILE A 262 29.36 0.77 42.32
C ILE A 262 29.81 2.15 42.81
N GLU A 263 30.56 2.14 43.91
CA GLU A 263 31.14 3.35 44.50
C GLU A 263 31.99 4.12 43.47
N ASN A 264 31.89 5.45 43.45
CA ASN A 264 32.61 6.37 42.54
C ASN A 264 32.27 6.31 41.04
N LEU A 265 31.32 5.47 40.59
CA LEU A 265 30.93 5.39 39.19
C LEU A 265 30.43 6.75 38.65
N GLU A 266 29.59 7.42 39.39
CA GLU A 266 29.03 8.73 39.03
C GLU A 266 30.15 9.76 38.82
N THR A 267 31.10 9.80 39.75
CA THR A 267 32.21 10.71 39.68
C THR A 267 33.09 10.47 38.45
N GLU A 268 33.42 9.21 38.16
CA GLU A 268 34.24 8.85 37.00
C GLU A 268 33.51 9.15 35.67
N LEU A 269 32.22 8.87 35.58
CA LEU A 269 31.38 9.21 34.40
C LEU A 269 31.32 10.73 34.16
N ARG A 270 31.09 11.51 35.23
CA ARG A 270 31.04 12.97 35.12
C ARG A 270 32.39 13.56 34.71
N ILE A 271 33.49 13.11 35.29
CA ILE A 271 34.83 13.55 34.90
C ILE A 271 35.07 13.19 33.41
N TYR A 272 34.76 11.98 33.02
CA TYR A 272 34.91 11.57 31.63
C TYR A 272 34.13 12.49 30.69
N LEU A 273 32.85 12.68 30.92
CA LEU A 273 31.96 13.50 30.08
C LEU A 273 32.39 14.96 30.01
N LYS A 274 32.74 15.55 31.17
CA LYS A 274 33.21 16.94 31.24
C LYS A 274 34.50 17.11 30.45
N THR A 275 35.42 16.16 30.59
CA THR A 275 36.70 16.18 29.89
C THR A 275 36.50 16.04 28.36
N GLU A 276 35.70 15.08 27.90
CA GLU A 276 35.38 14.93 26.47
C GLU A 276 34.74 16.19 25.88
N LYS A 277 33.74 16.75 26.59
CA LYS A 277 33.06 17.97 26.15
C LYS A 277 33.99 19.17 26.11
N TYR A 278 34.89 19.27 27.05
CA TYR A 278 35.91 20.31 27.09
C TYR A 278 36.89 20.19 25.92
N ILE A 279 37.49 19.02 25.74
CA ILE A 279 38.47 18.74 24.66
C ILE A 279 37.82 18.98 23.29
N SER A 280 36.58 18.58 23.08
CA SER A 280 35.87 18.74 21.80
C SER A 280 35.58 20.20 21.44
N ARG A 281 35.48 21.08 22.43
CA ARG A 281 35.16 22.52 22.26
C ARG A 281 36.38 23.41 22.24
N LYS A 282 37.47 23.02 22.93
CA LYS A 282 38.66 23.83 23.07
C LYS A 282 39.54 23.70 21.84
N ASN A 283 39.68 24.78 21.10
CA ASN A 283 40.64 24.89 20.00
C ASN A 283 41.60 26.04 20.38
N ASP A 284 42.80 25.68 20.85
CA ASP A 284 43.81 26.64 21.32
C ASP A 284 45.05 26.55 20.42
N GLU A 285 45.74 27.66 20.17
CA GLU A 285 46.96 27.71 19.38
C GLU A 285 48.20 27.50 20.24
N ASN A 286 48.09 27.69 21.56
CA ASN A 286 49.19 27.52 22.51
C ASN A 286 49.68 26.06 22.54
N GLN A 287 50.97 25.84 22.32
CA GLN A 287 51.58 24.49 22.28
C GLN A 287 51.51 23.77 23.62
N GLU A 288 51.57 24.50 24.72
CA GLU A 288 51.50 23.94 26.06
C GLU A 288 50.09 23.45 26.36
N ILE A 289 49.07 24.23 26.06
CA ILE A 289 47.68 23.83 26.19
C ILE A 289 47.39 22.65 25.27
N LYS A 290 47.91 22.61 24.04
CA LYS A 290 47.81 21.44 23.15
C LYS A 290 48.41 20.16 23.76
N ARG A 291 49.49 20.30 24.48
CA ARG A 291 50.12 19.17 25.21
C ARG A 291 49.22 18.71 26.34
N ILE A 292 48.73 19.64 27.17
CA ILE A 292 47.82 19.35 28.27
C ILE A 292 46.57 18.64 27.76
N LEU A 293 45.95 19.13 26.67
CA LEU A 293 44.78 18.52 26.07
C LEU A 293 45.04 17.11 25.54
N ARG A 294 46.23 16.83 24.98
CA ARG A 294 46.62 15.48 24.56
C ARG A 294 46.78 14.55 25.78
N ASP A 295 47.40 15.01 26.84
CA ASP A 295 47.58 14.24 28.07
C ASP A 295 46.20 13.95 28.70
N ARG A 296 45.29 14.95 28.76
CA ARG A 296 43.90 14.77 29.22
C ARG A 296 43.08 13.82 28.35
N LYS A 297 43.32 13.82 27.04
CA LYS A 297 42.67 12.87 26.14
C LYS A 297 43.12 11.45 26.41
N GLU A 298 44.41 11.23 26.65
CA GLU A 298 44.95 9.91 27.00
C GLU A 298 44.46 9.43 28.37
N ASP A 299 44.46 10.32 29.38
CA ASP A 299 43.88 10.02 30.69
C ASP A 299 42.38 9.63 30.55
N ASN A 300 41.67 10.35 29.71
CA ASN A 300 40.26 10.08 29.49
C ASN A 300 40.00 8.78 28.72
N ARG A 301 40.93 8.38 27.83
CA ARG A 301 40.90 7.07 27.17
C ARG A 301 41.07 5.94 28.18
N ILE A 302 42.03 6.06 29.12
CA ILE A 302 42.25 5.12 30.22
C ILE A 302 41.02 5.07 31.13
N ARG A 303 40.39 6.23 31.40
CA ARG A 303 39.15 6.33 32.18
C ARG A 303 38.02 5.61 31.49
N LYS A 304 37.84 5.75 30.16
CA LYS A 304 36.86 5.00 29.40
C LYS A 304 37.04 3.50 29.55
N SER A 305 38.29 3.01 29.52
CA SER A 305 38.56 1.58 29.71
C SER A 305 38.16 1.10 31.13
N ARG A 306 38.41 1.92 32.15
CA ARG A 306 37.94 1.61 33.53
C ARG A 306 36.43 1.62 33.65
N LEU A 307 35.76 2.60 33.04
CA LEU A 307 34.28 2.66 33.00
C LEU A 307 33.70 1.42 32.32
N LEU A 308 34.36 0.93 31.27
CA LEU A 308 33.95 -0.31 30.61
C LEU A 308 34.04 -1.51 31.55
N GLU A 309 35.13 -1.64 32.30
CA GLU A 309 35.31 -2.73 33.28
C GLU A 309 34.30 -2.64 34.43
N PHE A 310 34.09 -1.45 35.01
CA PHE A 310 33.04 -1.23 36.01
C PHE A 310 31.66 -1.61 35.49
N THR A 311 31.32 -1.22 34.25
CA THR A 311 30.01 -1.53 33.66
C THR A 311 29.87 -3.04 33.41
N LYS A 312 30.93 -3.73 33.01
CA LYS A 312 30.93 -5.21 32.90
C LYS A 312 30.68 -5.86 34.26
N GLU A 313 31.34 -5.40 35.32
CA GLU A 313 31.15 -5.90 36.66
C GLU A 313 29.71 -5.70 37.13
N MET A 314 29.14 -4.52 36.84
CA MET A 314 27.72 -4.25 37.13
C MET A 314 26.79 -5.21 36.41
N LEU A 315 27.06 -5.54 35.15
CA LEU A 315 26.24 -6.47 34.36
C LEU A 315 26.39 -7.92 34.83
N VAL A 316 27.58 -8.33 35.25
CA VAL A 316 27.82 -9.65 35.87
C VAL A 316 27.02 -9.82 37.15
N ASN A 317 26.95 -8.77 37.98
CA ASN A 317 26.22 -8.75 39.26
C ASN A 317 24.77 -8.25 39.11
N ALA A 318 24.27 -8.07 37.89
CA ALA A 318 22.93 -7.53 37.64
C ALA A 318 21.83 -8.55 37.97
N GLU A 319 20.70 -8.03 38.37
CA GLU A 319 19.47 -8.83 38.52
C GLU A 319 18.68 -8.81 37.21
N TYR A 320 18.34 -9.99 36.70
CA TYR A 320 17.55 -10.16 35.48
C TYR A 320 16.12 -10.54 35.81
N TYR A 321 15.18 -9.80 35.22
CA TYR A 321 13.76 -10.06 35.32
C TYR A 321 13.20 -10.20 33.90
N VAL A 322 12.62 -11.35 33.59
CA VAL A 322 12.16 -11.67 32.22
C VAL A 322 10.74 -12.21 32.27
N ALA A 323 9.84 -11.61 31.51
CA ALA A 323 8.45 -12.06 31.38
C ALA A 323 7.77 -12.36 32.73
N GLY A 324 8.00 -11.51 33.75
CA GLY A 324 7.38 -11.62 35.06
C GLY A 324 8.09 -12.52 36.06
N GLN A 325 9.32 -12.96 35.77
CA GLN A 325 10.09 -13.81 36.68
C GLN A 325 11.52 -13.27 36.89
N LYS A 326 12.05 -13.43 38.10
CA LYS A 326 13.49 -13.24 38.33
C LYS A 326 14.23 -14.48 37.87
N CYS A 327 15.22 -14.29 37.00
CA CYS A 327 15.99 -15.37 36.38
C CYS A 327 17.47 -15.24 36.74
N ASP A 328 18.10 -16.39 37.04
CA ASP A 328 19.55 -16.47 37.18
C ASP A 328 20.14 -16.73 35.80
N MET A 329 20.98 -15.80 35.33
CA MET A 329 21.61 -15.85 34.01
C MET A 329 23.09 -16.17 34.11
N GLY A 330 23.70 -16.54 32.99
CA GLY A 330 25.15 -16.82 32.95
C GLY A 330 26.00 -15.62 33.37
N ALA A 331 27.22 -15.89 33.84
CA ALA A 331 28.11 -14.87 34.38
C ALA A 331 28.70 -13.93 33.31
N GLU A 332 28.72 -14.32 32.03
CA GLU A 332 29.22 -13.48 30.94
C GLU A 332 28.09 -12.65 30.34
N PRO A 333 28.21 -11.31 30.24
CA PRO A 333 27.12 -10.41 29.88
C PRO A 333 26.44 -10.73 28.56
N LEU A 334 27.19 -11.12 27.51
CA LEU A 334 26.61 -11.47 26.21
C LEU A 334 25.83 -12.79 26.26
N THR A 335 26.35 -13.78 27.01
CA THR A 335 25.68 -15.07 27.22
C THR A 335 24.40 -14.86 28.03
N ALA A 336 24.48 -14.11 29.12
CA ALA A 336 23.33 -13.77 29.95
C ALA A 336 22.20 -13.06 29.16
N LEU A 337 22.59 -12.12 28.28
CA LEU A 337 21.64 -11.43 27.41
C LEU A 337 21.00 -12.41 26.43
N SER A 338 21.79 -13.30 25.82
CA SER A 338 21.29 -14.31 24.87
C SER A 338 20.30 -15.27 25.55
N GLU A 339 20.63 -15.77 26.75
CA GLU A 339 19.77 -16.63 27.55
C GLU A 339 18.47 -15.93 27.96
N ALA A 340 18.57 -14.64 28.34
CA ALA A 340 17.41 -13.82 28.67
C ALA A 340 16.49 -13.61 27.46
N CYS A 341 17.07 -13.38 26.28
CA CYS A 341 16.30 -13.28 25.03
C CYS A 341 15.62 -14.60 24.68
N ASP A 342 16.33 -15.74 24.78
CA ASP A 342 15.75 -17.04 24.51
C ASP A 342 14.59 -17.34 25.51
N TYR A 343 14.80 -17.05 26.79
CA TYR A 343 13.77 -17.22 27.82
C TYR A 343 12.54 -16.32 27.54
N LEU A 344 12.76 -15.06 27.15
CA LEU A 344 11.66 -14.16 26.77
C LEU A 344 10.87 -14.69 25.58
N ILE A 345 11.57 -15.18 24.55
CA ILE A 345 10.94 -15.75 23.36
C ILE A 345 10.13 -16.99 23.70
N ASP A 346 10.70 -17.92 24.47
CA ASP A 346 10.02 -19.16 24.89
C ASP A 346 8.73 -18.87 25.68
N ASN A 347 8.72 -17.83 26.50
CA ASN A 347 7.58 -17.48 27.34
C ASN A 347 6.53 -16.58 26.66
N THR A 348 6.93 -15.81 25.63
CA THR A 348 6.03 -14.86 24.96
C THR A 348 5.53 -15.35 23.61
N PHE A 349 6.28 -16.23 22.93
CA PHE A 349 5.87 -16.84 21.66
C PHE A 349 5.42 -18.30 21.86
N THR A 350 4.45 -18.49 22.75
CA THR A 350 3.99 -19.81 23.22
C THR A 350 3.46 -20.73 22.12
N LYS A 351 3.02 -20.14 20.98
CA LYS A 351 2.54 -20.88 19.80
C LYS A 351 3.57 -21.01 18.68
N MET A 352 4.81 -20.55 18.89
CA MET A 352 5.88 -20.67 17.90
C MET A 352 6.14 -22.14 17.55
N GLY A 353 6.15 -23.02 18.53
CA GLY A 353 6.35 -24.47 18.36
C GLY A 353 5.24 -25.19 17.58
N TYR A 354 4.15 -24.53 17.19
CA TYR A 354 3.13 -25.11 16.30
C TYR A 354 3.66 -25.32 14.88
N ILE A 355 4.72 -24.55 14.48
CA ILE A 355 5.52 -24.90 13.31
C ILE A 355 6.54 -25.95 13.72
N GLU A 356 6.15 -27.22 13.67
CA GLU A 356 6.96 -28.36 14.05
C GLU A 356 8.08 -28.64 13.04
N LYS A 357 7.80 -28.36 11.77
CA LYS A 357 8.71 -28.53 10.65
C LYS A 357 8.71 -27.31 9.75
N SER A 358 9.85 -26.64 9.67
CA SER A 358 10.14 -25.64 8.65
C SER A 358 11.05 -26.24 7.57
N TYR A 359 10.94 -25.73 6.35
CA TYR A 359 11.68 -26.24 5.19
C TYR A 359 12.83 -25.31 4.85
N THR A 360 13.92 -25.86 4.33
CA THR A 360 15.10 -25.07 3.96
C THR A 360 14.81 -24.07 2.83
N ASP A 361 13.94 -24.46 1.89
CA ASP A 361 13.48 -23.61 0.78
C ASP A 361 11.96 -23.57 0.79
N LEU A 362 11.41 -22.70 1.63
CA LEU A 362 9.96 -22.50 1.80
C LEU A 362 9.28 -22.03 0.52
N GLN A 363 9.95 -21.20 -0.28
CA GLN A 363 9.38 -20.68 -1.52
C GLN A 363 9.14 -21.80 -2.54
N ARG A 364 10.12 -22.68 -2.67
CA ARG A 364 10.00 -23.86 -3.54
C ARG A 364 8.91 -24.80 -3.05
N GLU A 365 8.79 -24.99 -1.72
CA GLU A 365 7.75 -25.83 -1.13
C GLU A 365 6.34 -25.25 -1.38
N VAL A 366 6.16 -23.95 -1.19
CA VAL A 366 4.89 -23.26 -1.53
C VAL A 366 4.53 -23.47 -3.00
N GLN A 367 5.50 -23.35 -3.89
CA GLN A 367 5.26 -23.58 -5.32
C GLN A 367 4.88 -25.01 -5.62
N ALA A 368 5.52 -26.00 -4.96
CA ALA A 368 5.20 -27.40 -5.11
C ALA A 368 3.78 -27.70 -4.63
N VAL A 369 3.41 -27.20 -3.45
CA VAL A 369 2.05 -27.37 -2.88
C VAL A 369 0.98 -26.80 -3.81
N LEU A 370 1.19 -25.58 -4.34
CA LEU A 370 0.21 -24.95 -5.23
C LEU A 370 0.06 -25.66 -6.59
N ARG A 371 1.06 -26.45 -7.02
CA ARG A 371 1.02 -27.24 -8.26
C ARG A 371 0.49 -28.65 -8.10
N ALA A 372 0.49 -29.19 -6.88
CA ALA A 372 0.05 -30.56 -6.63
C ALA A 372 -1.45 -30.74 -6.90
N ASP A 373 -1.85 -31.85 -7.51
CA ASP A 373 -3.26 -32.18 -7.67
C ASP A 373 -3.91 -32.59 -6.35
N ASN A 374 -5.19 -32.26 -6.18
CA ASN A 374 -5.92 -32.41 -4.91
C ASN A 374 -5.96 -33.89 -4.38
N MET A 375 -5.74 -34.88 -5.22
CA MET A 375 -5.76 -36.31 -4.84
C MET A 375 -4.45 -36.78 -4.18
N GLU A 376 -3.33 -36.07 -4.32
CA GLU A 376 -2.02 -36.47 -3.75
C GLU A 376 -1.70 -35.84 -2.42
N LEU A 377 -2.47 -34.85 -1.98
CA LEU A 377 -2.26 -34.21 -0.69
C LEU A 377 -2.80 -35.06 0.46
N ASN A 378 -2.07 -36.09 0.81
CA ASN A 378 -2.04 -36.54 2.19
C ASN A 378 -1.55 -35.30 2.99
N LEU A 379 -2.42 -34.66 3.78
CA LEU A 379 -2.05 -33.60 4.70
C LEU A 379 -0.82 -34.09 5.47
N PRO A 380 0.33 -33.43 5.38
CA PRO A 380 1.50 -33.89 6.10
C PRO A 380 1.14 -33.93 7.59
N GLU A 381 1.61 -34.92 8.30
CA GLU A 381 1.42 -35.10 9.75
C GLU A 381 1.97 -33.92 10.59
N PHE A 382 2.67 -32.96 9.96
CA PHE A 382 3.34 -31.84 10.60
C PHE A 382 2.56 -30.52 10.46
N ASN A 383 2.72 -29.67 11.45
CA ASN A 383 2.16 -28.31 11.51
C ASN A 383 0.62 -28.26 11.58
N LEU A 384 -0.02 -29.34 12.03
CA LEU A 384 -1.50 -29.42 12.11
C LEU A 384 -2.08 -28.33 13.01
N LYS A 385 -1.47 -28.11 14.21
CA LYS A 385 -1.90 -27.06 15.13
C LYS A 385 -1.77 -25.66 14.52
N ALA A 386 -0.75 -25.42 13.71
CA ALA A 386 -0.58 -24.15 13.04
C ALA A 386 -1.64 -23.91 11.95
N ILE A 387 -2.01 -24.95 11.20
CA ILE A 387 -3.11 -24.90 10.22
C ILE A 387 -4.44 -24.62 10.95
N GLU A 388 -4.69 -25.28 12.07
CA GLU A 388 -5.91 -25.11 12.87
C GLU A 388 -6.05 -23.66 13.39
N GLU A 389 -4.99 -23.10 13.94
CA GLU A 389 -4.96 -21.67 14.36
C GLU A 389 -5.22 -20.71 13.18
N ALA A 390 -4.67 -21.00 12.01
CA ALA A 390 -4.91 -20.18 10.83
C ALA A 390 -6.38 -20.30 10.37
N ARG A 391 -6.96 -21.48 10.43
CA ARG A 391 -8.37 -21.74 10.11
C ARG A 391 -9.31 -21.01 11.06
N GLU A 392 -9.12 -21.18 12.37
CA GLU A 392 -9.91 -20.49 13.40
C GLU A 392 -9.89 -18.98 13.24
N TYR A 393 -8.72 -18.42 12.94
CA TYR A 393 -8.62 -16.98 12.71
C TYR A 393 -9.37 -16.52 11.46
N VAL A 394 -9.30 -17.28 10.36
CA VAL A 394 -10.04 -16.97 9.14
C VAL A 394 -11.55 -17.06 9.40
N GLU A 395 -12.01 -18.06 10.13
CA GLU A 395 -13.41 -18.22 10.53
C GLU A 395 -13.90 -17.06 11.40
N LEU A 396 -13.12 -16.67 12.39
CA LEU A 396 -13.42 -15.54 13.27
C LEU A 396 -13.54 -14.24 12.48
N CYS A 397 -12.61 -13.96 11.57
CA CYS A 397 -12.66 -12.76 10.74
C CYS A 397 -13.87 -12.80 9.79
N THR A 398 -14.20 -13.95 9.23
CA THR A 398 -15.35 -14.11 8.34
C THR A 398 -16.67 -13.90 9.09
N SER A 399 -16.81 -14.47 10.30
CA SER A 399 -18.01 -14.31 11.15
C SER A 399 -18.24 -12.84 11.55
N THR A 400 -17.16 -12.06 11.72
CA THR A 400 -17.22 -10.64 12.06
C THR A 400 -17.20 -9.71 10.84
N SER A 401 -17.30 -10.26 9.64
CA SER A 401 -17.22 -9.51 8.36
C SER A 401 -15.95 -8.67 8.21
N LYS A 402 -14.88 -9.05 8.89
CA LYS A 402 -13.59 -8.37 8.80
C LYS A 402 -12.81 -8.84 7.57
N GLN A 403 -12.39 -7.92 6.75
CA GLN A 403 -11.54 -8.21 5.60
C GLN A 403 -10.13 -8.65 6.06
N ILE A 404 -9.63 -9.75 5.55
CA ILE A 404 -8.31 -10.31 5.89
C ILE A 404 -7.33 -9.93 4.80
N VAL A 405 -6.44 -8.96 5.07
CA VAL A 405 -5.35 -8.58 4.17
C VAL A 405 -4.17 -9.51 4.42
N MET A 406 -3.60 -10.06 3.35
CA MET A 406 -2.49 -11.03 3.45
C MET A 406 -1.30 -10.48 4.24
N GLN A 407 -0.90 -9.23 4.01
CA GLN A 407 0.20 -8.62 4.76
C GLN A 407 -0.09 -8.53 6.25
N GLU A 408 -1.31 -8.14 6.63
CA GLU A 408 -1.70 -8.04 8.04
C GLU A 408 -1.68 -9.41 8.72
N LEU A 409 -2.13 -10.44 8.00
CA LEU A 409 -2.12 -11.82 8.49
C LEU A 409 -0.69 -12.34 8.67
N VAL A 410 0.14 -12.22 7.62
CA VAL A 410 1.49 -12.81 7.56
C VAL A 410 2.49 -12.02 8.40
N CYS A 411 2.55 -10.68 8.24
CA CYS A 411 3.58 -9.85 8.88
C CYS A 411 3.18 -9.36 10.28
N ASN A 412 1.87 -9.22 10.56
CA ASN A 412 1.43 -8.66 11.83
C ASN A 412 0.84 -9.74 12.74
N ARG A 413 -0.10 -10.56 12.27
CA ARG A 413 -0.79 -11.53 13.13
C ARG A 413 0.10 -12.69 13.52
N PHE A 414 0.60 -13.45 12.54
CA PHE A 414 1.35 -14.68 12.81
C PHE A 414 2.87 -14.47 12.96
N ALA A 415 3.41 -13.35 12.51
CA ALA A 415 4.79 -13.00 12.80
C ALA A 415 5.01 -12.52 14.25
N ASN A 416 3.93 -12.11 14.95
CA ASN A 416 3.96 -11.55 16.29
C ASN A 416 3.58 -12.54 17.37
N ARG A 417 3.63 -12.08 18.62
CA ARG A 417 3.15 -12.83 19.79
C ARG A 417 1.67 -13.17 19.64
N PRO A 418 1.26 -14.36 20.00
CA PRO A 418 2.03 -15.47 20.60
C PRO A 418 2.69 -16.43 19.61
N TYR A 419 2.62 -16.17 18.28
CA TYR A 419 3.02 -17.11 17.22
C TYR A 419 4.49 -17.02 16.84
N GLY A 420 4.95 -15.87 16.38
CA GLY A 420 6.34 -15.68 15.97
C GLY A 420 6.76 -16.45 14.71
N TRP A 421 5.81 -16.90 13.88
CA TRP A 421 6.11 -17.69 12.68
C TRP A 421 6.83 -16.86 11.62
N MET A 422 7.66 -17.52 10.82
CA MET A 422 8.26 -16.85 9.66
C MET A 422 7.20 -16.60 8.59
N GLU A 423 7.37 -15.52 7.84
CA GLU A 423 6.41 -15.12 6.80
C GLU A 423 6.10 -16.25 5.81
N TRP A 424 7.14 -16.93 5.35
CA TRP A 424 6.99 -18.01 4.38
C TRP A 424 6.47 -19.32 4.98
N ASP A 425 6.65 -19.58 6.27
CA ASP A 425 5.95 -20.68 6.95
C ASP A 425 4.43 -20.43 6.97
N THR A 426 4.04 -19.19 7.30
CA THR A 426 2.62 -18.80 7.26
C THR A 426 2.04 -18.91 5.85
N ILE A 427 2.78 -18.46 4.82
CA ILE A 427 2.37 -18.58 3.43
C ILE A 427 2.21 -20.04 3.01
N LEU A 428 3.07 -20.95 3.49
CA LEU A 428 2.95 -22.37 3.23
C LEU A 428 1.68 -22.96 3.84
N LEU A 429 1.32 -22.55 5.06
CA LEU A 429 0.04 -22.95 5.68
C LEU A 429 -1.15 -22.48 4.84
N LEU A 430 -1.13 -21.20 4.42
CA LEU A 430 -2.18 -20.66 3.55
C LEU A 430 -2.26 -21.39 2.20
N ALA A 431 -1.11 -21.72 1.59
CA ALA A 431 -1.07 -22.49 0.36
C ALA A 431 -1.75 -23.87 0.51
N ARG A 432 -1.52 -24.52 1.65
CA ARG A 432 -2.21 -25.78 1.96
C ARG A 432 -3.71 -25.62 2.14
N MET A 433 -4.15 -24.58 2.83
CA MET A 433 -5.58 -24.26 2.98
C MET A 433 -6.24 -23.93 1.64
N ILE A 434 -5.52 -23.26 0.72
CA ILE A 434 -6.00 -22.98 -0.64
C ILE A 434 -6.19 -24.29 -1.41
N VAL A 435 -5.21 -25.19 -1.36
CA VAL A 435 -5.28 -26.48 -2.06
C VAL A 435 -6.34 -27.38 -1.45
N ALA A 436 -6.54 -27.33 -0.13
CA ALA A 436 -7.65 -27.98 0.55
C ALA A 436 -9.04 -27.38 0.21
N GLY A 437 -9.05 -26.24 -0.50
CA GLY A 437 -10.31 -25.58 -0.87
C GLY A 437 -10.99 -24.84 0.28
N GLU A 438 -10.28 -24.51 1.34
CA GLU A 438 -10.81 -23.82 2.53
C GLU A 438 -10.85 -22.30 2.36
N ILE A 439 -9.90 -21.75 1.60
CA ILE A 439 -9.77 -20.30 1.35
C ILE A 439 -9.46 -20.00 -0.10
N ASN A 440 -9.87 -18.82 -0.54
CA ASN A 440 -9.48 -18.23 -1.81
C ASN A 440 -8.67 -16.94 -1.58
N LEU A 441 -7.71 -16.65 -2.47
CA LEU A 441 -7.06 -15.36 -2.54
C LEU A 441 -7.76 -14.45 -3.56
N VAL A 442 -7.98 -13.22 -3.19
CA VAL A 442 -8.68 -12.22 -4.00
C VAL A 442 -7.77 -11.00 -4.19
N MET A 443 -7.68 -10.50 -5.41
CA MET A 443 -6.99 -9.25 -5.74
C MET A 443 -7.84 -8.46 -6.74
N ASN A 444 -8.02 -7.17 -6.50
CA ASN A 444 -8.87 -6.30 -7.33
C ASN A 444 -10.32 -6.84 -7.48
N ASN A 445 -10.87 -7.38 -6.41
CA ASN A 445 -12.20 -8.00 -6.35
C ASN A 445 -12.39 -9.30 -7.18
N ALA A 446 -11.32 -9.83 -7.79
CA ALA A 446 -11.36 -11.09 -8.52
C ALA A 446 -10.58 -12.18 -7.75
N ILE A 447 -11.10 -13.42 -7.79
CA ILE A 447 -10.41 -14.60 -7.23
C ILE A 447 -9.18 -14.85 -8.11
N ILE A 448 -8.03 -15.08 -7.44
CA ILE A 448 -6.79 -15.40 -8.13
C ILE A 448 -6.80 -16.86 -8.50
N GLU A 449 -6.65 -17.16 -9.79
CA GLU A 449 -6.50 -18.53 -10.28
C GLU A 449 -5.30 -19.23 -9.64
N ARG A 450 -5.46 -20.47 -9.22
CA ARG A 450 -4.45 -21.25 -8.49
C ARG A 450 -3.08 -21.25 -9.16
N GLN A 451 -3.03 -21.33 -10.48
CA GLN A 451 -1.79 -21.36 -11.27
C GLN A 451 -1.00 -20.03 -11.17
N ARG A 452 -1.68 -18.92 -10.93
CA ARG A 452 -1.11 -17.57 -10.83
C ARG A 452 -0.78 -17.13 -9.41
N ILE A 453 -1.24 -17.86 -8.41
CA ILE A 453 -1.07 -17.49 -6.99
C ILE A 453 0.41 -17.27 -6.67
N TYR A 454 1.29 -18.24 -6.99
CA TYR A 454 2.70 -18.13 -6.65
C TYR A 454 3.38 -16.89 -7.29
N GLU A 455 3.08 -16.58 -8.53
CA GLU A 455 3.63 -15.39 -9.22
C GLU A 455 3.25 -14.09 -8.49
N ILE A 456 2.03 -14.03 -7.96
CA ILE A 456 1.51 -12.86 -7.28
C ILE A 456 2.10 -12.74 -5.87
N ILE A 457 2.09 -13.82 -5.08
CA ILE A 457 2.54 -13.80 -3.68
C ILE A 457 4.06 -13.79 -3.52
N SER A 458 4.83 -14.19 -4.55
CA SER A 458 6.28 -14.08 -4.55
C SER A 458 6.78 -12.63 -4.46
N LYS A 459 5.95 -11.67 -4.84
CA LYS A 459 6.23 -10.23 -4.72
C LYS A 459 5.58 -9.67 -3.46
N THR A 460 6.37 -9.37 -2.43
CA THR A 460 5.89 -8.83 -1.13
C THR A 460 5.06 -7.55 -1.27
N SER A 461 5.34 -6.74 -2.30
CA SER A 461 4.57 -5.53 -2.61
C SER A 461 3.08 -5.80 -2.91
N ASN A 462 2.74 -7.03 -3.32
CA ASN A 462 1.37 -7.43 -3.60
C ASN A 462 0.59 -7.82 -2.34
N TRP A 463 1.26 -8.19 -1.25
CA TRP A 463 0.60 -8.66 -0.03
C TRP A 463 -0.41 -7.67 0.57
N LYS A 464 -0.17 -6.36 0.36
CA LYS A 464 -1.12 -5.29 0.74
C LYS A 464 -2.42 -5.29 -0.07
N LYS A 465 -2.38 -5.85 -1.28
CA LYS A 465 -3.51 -5.83 -2.23
C LYS A 465 -4.25 -7.17 -2.28
N VAL A 466 -3.62 -8.22 -1.76
CA VAL A 466 -4.20 -9.56 -1.70
C VAL A 466 -4.98 -9.72 -0.40
N THR A 467 -6.21 -10.19 -0.53
CA THR A 467 -7.09 -10.51 0.60
C THR A 467 -7.47 -11.98 0.57
N LEU A 468 -7.73 -12.53 1.76
CA LEU A 468 -8.20 -13.89 1.92
C LEU A 468 -9.72 -13.88 2.10
N ARG A 469 -10.40 -14.83 1.48
CA ARG A 469 -11.82 -15.07 1.66
C ARG A 469 -12.02 -16.54 1.98
N GLN A 470 -12.75 -16.83 3.05
CA GLN A 470 -13.14 -18.21 3.37
C GLN A 470 -14.04 -18.75 2.27
N ARG A 471 -13.77 -19.95 1.80
CA ARG A 471 -14.62 -20.65 0.85
C ARG A 471 -15.66 -21.46 1.63
N LYS A 472 -16.93 -21.21 1.37
CA LYS A 472 -18.00 -22.08 1.87
C LYS A 472 -18.05 -23.29 0.96
N VAL A 473 -17.80 -24.46 1.50
CA VAL A 473 -17.95 -25.73 0.77
C VAL A 473 -19.44 -26.01 0.59
N VAL A 474 -19.87 -26.28 -0.63
CA VAL A 474 -21.24 -26.65 -0.95
C VAL A 474 -21.43 -28.13 -0.59
N ASP A 475 -22.47 -28.44 0.17
CA ASP A 475 -22.74 -29.83 0.55
C ASP A 475 -23.08 -30.73 -0.68
N SER A 476 -22.76 -32.01 -0.56
CA SER A 476 -22.92 -32.97 -1.67
C SER A 476 -24.35 -33.11 -2.17
N GLY A 477 -25.35 -32.94 -1.29
CA GLY A 477 -26.76 -32.98 -1.67
C GLY A 477 -27.16 -31.79 -2.53
N THR A 478 -26.68 -30.58 -2.19
CA THR A 478 -26.88 -29.37 -3.00
C THR A 478 -26.19 -29.50 -4.35
N LEU A 479 -24.95 -30.03 -4.39
CA LEU A 479 -24.25 -30.26 -5.66
C LEU A 479 -25.00 -31.18 -6.58
N GLU A 480 -25.51 -32.33 -6.06
CA GLU A 480 -26.31 -33.26 -6.84
C GLU A 480 -27.60 -32.64 -7.37
N MET A 481 -28.25 -31.82 -6.56
CA MET A 481 -29.44 -31.07 -6.97
C MET A 481 -29.13 -30.07 -8.13
N ILE A 482 -28.04 -29.36 -8.03
CA ILE A 482 -27.63 -28.40 -9.07
C ILE A 482 -27.20 -29.13 -10.35
N ARG A 483 -26.59 -30.31 -10.26
CA ARG A 483 -26.28 -31.13 -11.43
C ARG A 483 -27.55 -31.57 -12.17
N LYS A 484 -28.58 -31.98 -11.41
CA LYS A 484 -29.91 -32.30 -12.00
C LYS A 484 -30.54 -31.08 -12.66
N LEU A 485 -30.40 -29.90 -12.02
CA LEU A 485 -30.86 -28.64 -12.63
C LEU A 485 -30.06 -28.34 -13.91
N GLY A 486 -28.76 -28.60 -13.96
CA GLY A 486 -27.95 -28.48 -15.19
C GLY A 486 -28.47 -29.37 -16.33
N GLN A 487 -28.89 -30.62 -16.01
CA GLN A 487 -29.55 -31.51 -16.95
C GLN A 487 -30.87 -30.90 -17.46
N ASP A 488 -31.72 -30.38 -16.57
CA ASP A 488 -32.99 -29.77 -16.94
C ASP A 488 -32.81 -28.53 -17.83
N LEU A 489 -31.84 -27.68 -17.49
CA LEU A 489 -31.62 -26.42 -18.17
C LEU A 489 -30.82 -26.51 -19.49
N PHE A 490 -29.81 -27.40 -19.52
CA PHE A 490 -28.80 -27.44 -20.58
C PHE A 490 -28.67 -28.84 -21.25
N GLY A 491 -29.35 -29.83 -20.73
CA GLY A 491 -29.32 -31.20 -21.26
C GLY A 491 -28.10 -32.03 -20.84
N ASP A 492 -27.31 -31.56 -19.87
CA ASP A 492 -26.11 -32.22 -19.38
C ASP A 492 -25.91 -31.94 -17.88
N MET A 493 -25.55 -33.01 -17.12
CA MET A 493 -25.33 -32.90 -15.65
C MET A 493 -24.03 -32.21 -15.27
N GLY A 494 -23.07 -32.10 -16.16
CA GLY A 494 -21.75 -31.57 -15.88
C GLY A 494 -20.89 -32.46 -14.97
N PRO A 495 -19.67 -32.02 -14.63
CA PRO A 495 -18.75 -32.76 -13.75
C PRO A 495 -19.25 -32.93 -12.31
N ASP A 496 -18.66 -33.91 -11.59
CA ASP A 496 -19.00 -34.20 -10.19
C ASP A 496 -18.38 -33.24 -9.20
N SER A 497 -17.26 -32.57 -9.56
CA SER A 497 -16.55 -31.63 -8.70
C SER A 497 -17.23 -30.27 -8.70
N GLU A 498 -17.23 -29.55 -7.56
CA GLU A 498 -17.81 -28.23 -7.41
C GLU A 498 -17.23 -27.23 -8.42
N ASP A 499 -15.87 -27.19 -8.54
CA ASP A 499 -15.20 -26.27 -9.47
C ASP A 499 -15.47 -26.62 -10.92
N GLY A 500 -15.47 -27.91 -11.27
CA GLY A 500 -15.82 -28.36 -12.62
C GLY A 500 -17.26 -28.02 -12.99
N LEU A 501 -18.19 -28.24 -12.07
CA LEU A 501 -19.60 -27.90 -12.24
C LEU A 501 -19.82 -26.39 -12.37
N PHE A 502 -19.10 -25.60 -11.58
CA PHE A 502 -19.13 -24.14 -11.66
C PHE A 502 -18.71 -23.65 -13.05
N VAL A 503 -17.54 -24.11 -13.55
CA VAL A 503 -17.05 -23.71 -14.88
C VAL A 503 -18.05 -24.12 -15.95
N PHE A 504 -18.51 -25.37 -15.90
CA PHE A 504 -19.49 -25.92 -16.85
C PHE A 504 -20.77 -25.06 -16.92
N LEU A 505 -21.40 -24.81 -15.74
CA LEU A 505 -22.64 -24.04 -15.69
C LEU A 505 -22.43 -22.58 -16.09
N LYS A 506 -21.35 -21.98 -15.65
CA LYS A 506 -21.02 -20.58 -15.99
C LYS A 506 -20.82 -20.42 -17.49
N ASP A 507 -20.11 -21.33 -18.15
CA ASP A 507 -19.92 -21.30 -19.60
C ASP A 507 -21.26 -21.43 -20.33
N ARG A 508 -22.15 -22.33 -19.88
CA ARG A 508 -23.49 -22.47 -20.47
C ARG A 508 -24.35 -21.23 -20.28
N VAL A 509 -24.29 -20.59 -19.11
CA VAL A 509 -25.00 -19.34 -18.85
C VAL A 509 -24.47 -18.23 -19.75
N VAL A 510 -23.14 -18.08 -19.89
CA VAL A 510 -22.51 -17.08 -20.77
C VAL A 510 -22.91 -17.29 -22.23
N GLU A 511 -22.90 -18.56 -22.70
CA GLU A 511 -23.36 -18.90 -24.06
C GLU A 511 -24.82 -18.49 -24.30
N ARG A 512 -25.70 -18.78 -23.30
CA ARG A 512 -27.13 -18.45 -23.40
C ARG A 512 -27.35 -16.94 -23.39
N VAL A 513 -26.65 -16.19 -22.54
CA VAL A 513 -26.67 -14.73 -22.53
C VAL A 513 -26.15 -14.16 -23.86
N GLY A 514 -25.13 -14.75 -24.43
CA GLY A 514 -24.64 -14.37 -25.76
C GLY A 514 -25.68 -14.52 -26.86
N LYS A 515 -26.43 -15.63 -26.86
CA LYS A 515 -27.56 -15.83 -27.80
C LYS A 515 -28.69 -14.81 -27.57
N LEU A 516 -29.06 -14.61 -26.31
CA LEU A 516 -30.11 -13.63 -25.97
C LEU A 516 -29.73 -12.22 -26.43
N ASN A 517 -28.49 -11.80 -26.27
CA ASN A 517 -28.03 -10.50 -26.79
C ASN A 517 -28.10 -10.39 -28.31
N GLN A 518 -27.84 -11.48 -29.04
CA GLN A 518 -28.04 -11.50 -30.48
C GLN A 518 -29.52 -11.33 -30.87
N TYR A 519 -30.43 -12.00 -30.13
CA TYR A 519 -31.89 -11.88 -30.34
C TYR A 519 -32.39 -10.51 -29.94
N LYS A 520 -31.88 -9.94 -28.84
CA LYS A 520 -32.21 -8.59 -28.40
C LYS A 520 -31.91 -7.54 -29.49
N ALA A 521 -30.73 -7.64 -30.12
CA ALA A 521 -30.38 -6.72 -31.20
C ALA A 521 -31.43 -6.70 -32.35
N LEU A 522 -32.12 -7.83 -32.55
CA LEU A 522 -33.20 -7.92 -33.52
C LEU A 522 -34.53 -7.40 -32.92
N ALA A 523 -34.85 -7.79 -31.68
CA ALA A 523 -36.09 -7.38 -31.01
C ALA A 523 -36.14 -5.86 -30.79
N ASP A 524 -35.04 -5.21 -30.47
CA ASP A 524 -34.90 -3.75 -30.26
C ASP A 524 -35.23 -2.93 -31.51
N THR A 525 -35.23 -3.54 -32.70
CA THR A 525 -35.75 -2.87 -33.93
C THR A 525 -37.26 -2.61 -33.86
N GLY A 526 -37.97 -3.21 -32.92
CA GLY A 526 -39.40 -3.19 -32.83
C GLY A 526 -40.12 -4.09 -33.84
N ASP A 527 -39.36 -4.82 -34.65
CA ASP A 527 -39.86 -5.63 -35.75
C ASP A 527 -40.13 -7.10 -35.36
N TYR A 528 -39.57 -7.55 -34.24
CA TYR A 528 -39.64 -8.92 -33.78
C TYR A 528 -40.18 -9.04 -32.37
N PRO A 529 -40.88 -10.14 -32.03
CA PRO A 529 -41.50 -10.32 -30.71
C PRO A 529 -40.46 -10.78 -29.67
N GLY A 530 -40.84 -10.74 -28.38
CA GLY A 530 -40.08 -11.35 -27.29
C GLY A 530 -39.08 -10.43 -26.62
N GLY A 531 -39.13 -9.12 -26.90
CA GLY A 531 -38.14 -8.18 -26.31
C GLY A 531 -38.17 -8.13 -24.81
N ALA A 532 -39.33 -8.18 -24.16
CA ALA A 532 -39.45 -8.15 -22.71
C ALA A 532 -38.90 -9.45 -22.08
N GLU A 533 -39.29 -10.59 -22.61
CA GLU A 533 -38.84 -11.93 -22.17
C GLU A 533 -37.32 -12.11 -22.35
N ILE A 534 -36.77 -11.59 -23.45
CA ILE A 534 -35.33 -11.58 -23.70
C ILE A 534 -34.61 -10.73 -22.65
N ASP A 535 -35.12 -9.53 -22.35
CA ASP A 535 -34.54 -8.63 -21.34
C ASP A 535 -34.61 -9.23 -19.94
N ASP A 536 -35.72 -9.87 -19.59
CA ASP A 536 -35.85 -10.56 -18.31
C ASP A 536 -34.87 -11.73 -18.19
N GLY A 537 -34.70 -12.51 -19.23
CA GLY A 537 -33.72 -13.59 -19.29
C GLY A 537 -32.28 -13.13 -19.18
N ILE A 538 -31.93 -12.03 -19.86
CA ILE A 538 -30.60 -11.42 -19.74
C ILE A 538 -30.39 -10.94 -18.31
N ARG A 539 -31.34 -10.27 -17.67
CA ARG A 539 -31.24 -9.82 -16.27
C ARG A 539 -31.06 -10.98 -15.33
N LEU A 540 -31.87 -12.02 -15.44
CA LEU A 540 -31.80 -13.21 -14.60
C LEU A 540 -30.45 -13.91 -14.69
N MET A 541 -29.93 -14.11 -15.89
CA MET A 541 -28.67 -14.82 -16.10
C MET A 541 -27.43 -13.96 -15.90
N SER A 542 -27.47 -12.65 -16.14
CA SER A 542 -26.32 -11.75 -15.93
C SER A 542 -25.91 -11.68 -14.47
N VAL A 543 -26.83 -11.88 -13.52
CA VAL A 543 -26.49 -12.00 -12.09
C VAL A 543 -25.54 -13.17 -11.85
N LEU A 544 -25.76 -14.29 -12.51
CA LEU A 544 -24.89 -15.48 -12.41
C LEU A 544 -23.53 -15.25 -13.07
N VAL A 545 -23.50 -14.59 -14.22
CA VAL A 545 -22.25 -14.29 -14.95
C VAL A 545 -21.30 -13.43 -14.08
N SER A 546 -21.84 -12.54 -13.26
CA SER A 546 -21.06 -11.64 -12.40
C SER A 546 -20.45 -12.32 -11.18
N ILE A 547 -20.80 -13.56 -10.88
CA ILE A 547 -20.31 -14.30 -9.70
C ILE A 547 -19.09 -15.14 -10.10
N ASP A 548 -17.94 -14.85 -9.46
CA ASP A 548 -16.67 -15.56 -9.70
C ASP A 548 -16.36 -16.64 -8.65
N GLU A 549 -17.13 -16.72 -7.59
CA GLU A 549 -16.97 -17.69 -6.51
C GLU A 549 -17.95 -18.86 -6.68
N SER A 550 -17.42 -20.10 -6.72
CA SER A 550 -18.23 -21.31 -6.97
C SER A 550 -19.35 -21.49 -5.95
N SER A 551 -19.07 -21.31 -4.67
CA SER A 551 -20.05 -21.51 -3.60
C SER A 551 -21.18 -20.48 -3.66
N LEU A 552 -20.87 -19.21 -3.90
CA LEU A 552 -21.87 -18.15 -4.08
C LEU A 552 -22.69 -18.35 -5.36
N PHE A 553 -22.04 -18.82 -6.43
CA PHE A 553 -22.71 -19.17 -7.68
C PHE A 553 -23.70 -20.31 -7.47
N MET A 554 -23.28 -21.37 -6.79
CA MET A 554 -24.15 -22.53 -6.48
C MET A 554 -25.31 -22.14 -5.56
N GLN A 555 -25.02 -21.32 -4.54
CA GLN A 555 -26.08 -20.80 -3.68
C GLN A 555 -27.07 -19.97 -4.49
N ARG A 556 -26.61 -19.06 -5.35
CA ARG A 556 -27.49 -18.20 -6.16
C ARG A 556 -28.31 -19.01 -7.16
N ILE A 557 -27.72 -19.99 -7.83
CA ILE A 557 -28.45 -20.91 -8.70
C ILE A 557 -29.57 -21.62 -7.93
N ASN A 558 -29.30 -22.13 -6.73
CA ASN A 558 -30.31 -22.79 -5.92
C ASN A 558 -31.44 -21.86 -5.47
N GLU A 559 -31.11 -20.58 -5.18
CA GLU A 559 -32.13 -19.57 -4.83
C GLU A 559 -33.09 -19.27 -5.99
N ILE A 560 -32.57 -19.18 -7.21
CA ILE A 560 -33.36 -18.79 -8.40
C ILE A 560 -33.70 -19.97 -9.32
N LYS A 561 -33.62 -21.20 -8.81
CA LYS A 561 -33.76 -22.42 -9.61
C LYS A 561 -35.11 -22.54 -10.33
N GLU A 562 -36.18 -22.10 -9.70
CA GLU A 562 -37.53 -22.15 -10.30
C GLU A 562 -37.64 -21.11 -11.41
N ASP A 563 -37.16 -19.87 -11.17
CA ASP A 563 -37.11 -18.81 -12.19
C ASP A 563 -36.29 -19.26 -13.42
N LEU A 564 -35.18 -19.98 -13.20
CA LEU A 564 -34.34 -20.53 -14.27
C LEU A 564 -35.06 -21.60 -15.07
N LYS A 565 -35.88 -22.45 -14.44
CA LYS A 565 -36.66 -23.50 -15.11
C LYS A 565 -37.75 -22.84 -15.96
N ASP A 566 -38.53 -21.93 -15.39
CA ASP A 566 -39.56 -21.24 -16.08
C ASP A 566 -39.01 -20.48 -17.30
N PHE A 567 -37.92 -19.78 -17.11
CA PHE A 567 -37.25 -19.11 -18.21
C PHE A 567 -36.63 -20.08 -19.24
N SER A 568 -36.23 -21.28 -18.86
CA SER A 568 -35.71 -22.28 -19.81
C SER A 568 -36.78 -22.75 -20.81
N GLU A 569 -38.05 -22.84 -20.38
CA GLU A 569 -39.15 -23.14 -21.27
C GLU A 569 -39.42 -21.97 -22.24
N GLU A 570 -39.46 -20.74 -21.72
CA GLU A 570 -39.57 -19.53 -22.53
C GLU A 570 -38.43 -19.39 -23.53
N PHE A 571 -37.20 -19.65 -23.08
CA PHE A 571 -36.02 -19.60 -23.94
C PHE A 571 -36.10 -20.60 -25.09
N HIS A 572 -36.69 -21.73 -24.88
CA HIS A 572 -36.86 -22.76 -25.95
C HIS A 572 -37.75 -22.20 -27.07
N ASP A 573 -38.89 -21.57 -26.72
CA ASP A 573 -39.78 -20.95 -27.66
C ASP A 573 -39.11 -19.77 -28.40
N ILE A 574 -38.38 -18.92 -27.69
CA ILE A 574 -37.62 -17.79 -28.26
C ILE A 574 -36.55 -18.29 -29.22
N ASP A 575 -35.69 -19.24 -28.77
CA ASP A 575 -34.61 -19.80 -29.57
C ASP A 575 -35.12 -20.46 -30.85
N ASN A 576 -36.21 -21.20 -30.76
CA ASN A 576 -36.86 -21.79 -31.91
C ASN A 576 -37.42 -20.72 -32.89
N PHE A 577 -38.04 -19.68 -32.36
CA PHE A 577 -38.53 -18.59 -33.20
C PHE A 577 -37.39 -17.94 -33.99
N TYR A 578 -36.32 -17.48 -33.31
CA TYR A 578 -35.23 -16.77 -33.96
C TYR A 578 -34.42 -17.64 -34.92
N LYS A 579 -34.31 -18.96 -34.63
CA LYS A 579 -33.58 -19.90 -35.49
C LYS A 579 -34.38 -20.38 -36.68
N THR A 580 -35.63 -20.74 -36.48
CA THR A 580 -36.43 -21.48 -37.48
C THR A 580 -37.65 -20.75 -38.01
N GLN A 581 -38.34 -19.99 -37.17
CA GLN A 581 -39.64 -19.38 -37.49
C GLN A 581 -39.52 -17.95 -38.01
N ARG A 582 -38.39 -17.29 -37.83
CA ARG A 582 -38.14 -15.91 -38.27
C ARG A 582 -38.49 -15.66 -39.75
N PRO A 583 -38.16 -16.54 -40.69
CA PRO A 583 -38.51 -16.31 -42.08
C PRO A 583 -40.03 -16.27 -42.34
N VAL A 584 -40.80 -17.04 -41.54
CA VAL A 584 -42.30 -17.01 -41.61
C VAL A 584 -42.85 -15.70 -41.12
N TRP A 585 -42.26 -15.19 -39.99
CA TRP A 585 -42.61 -13.87 -39.45
C TRP A 585 -42.31 -12.73 -40.41
N GLU A 586 -41.18 -12.79 -41.08
CA GLU A 586 -40.85 -11.80 -42.12
C GLU A 586 -41.81 -11.86 -43.29
N ARG A 587 -42.32 -13.06 -43.68
CA ARG A 587 -43.38 -13.20 -44.67
C ARG A 587 -44.70 -12.55 -44.22
N LEU A 588 -45.06 -12.73 -42.94
CA LEU A 588 -46.24 -12.08 -42.34
C LEU A 588 -46.17 -10.57 -42.54
N ARG A 589 -45.03 -9.96 -42.10
CA ARG A 589 -44.85 -8.51 -42.17
C ARG A 589 -44.87 -7.99 -43.60
N LYS A 590 -44.16 -8.63 -44.52
CA LYS A 590 -44.18 -8.29 -45.94
C LYS A 590 -45.55 -8.48 -46.54
N GLY A 591 -46.25 -9.57 -46.17
CA GLY A 591 -47.63 -9.83 -46.64
C GLY A 591 -48.58 -8.74 -46.18
N LEU A 592 -48.57 -8.40 -44.89
CA LEU A 592 -49.44 -7.32 -44.38
C LEU A 592 -49.13 -5.97 -45.03
N ALA A 593 -47.88 -5.61 -45.23
CA ALA A 593 -47.50 -4.38 -45.93
C ALA A 593 -48.02 -4.34 -47.39
N ARG A 594 -47.95 -5.49 -48.08
CA ARG A 594 -48.45 -5.60 -49.41
C ARG A 594 -50.00 -5.52 -49.46
N PHE A 595 -50.67 -6.20 -48.53
CA PHE A 595 -52.14 -6.19 -48.46
C PHE A 595 -52.70 -4.85 -48.03
N GLN A 596 -51.91 -4.02 -47.32
CA GLN A 596 -52.33 -2.68 -46.94
C GLN A 596 -52.68 -1.80 -48.10
N LEU A 597 -52.04 -2.01 -49.27
CA LEU A 597 -52.34 -1.29 -50.48
C LEU A 597 -53.80 -1.47 -50.94
N ASN A 598 -54.41 -2.62 -50.61
CA ASN A 598 -55.77 -3.00 -51.04
C ASN A 598 -56.69 -3.26 -49.83
N SER A 599 -56.32 -2.82 -48.64
CA SER A 599 -57.03 -3.13 -47.38
C SER A 599 -58.53 -2.83 -47.43
N PHE A 600 -58.89 -1.67 -47.95
CA PHE A 600 -60.26 -1.25 -48.10
C PHE A 600 -61.18 -2.23 -48.89
N GLU A 601 -60.64 -2.84 -49.93
CA GLU A 601 -61.43 -3.81 -50.76
C GLU A 601 -61.32 -5.24 -50.12
N LEU A 602 -60.21 -5.56 -49.52
CA LEU A 602 -60.00 -6.84 -48.80
C LEU A 602 -60.90 -6.93 -47.56
N GLU A 603 -61.13 -5.82 -46.84
CA GLU A 603 -61.97 -5.78 -45.66
C GLU A 603 -63.45 -5.94 -45.99
N LYS A 604 -63.90 -5.65 -47.21
CA LYS A 604 -65.30 -5.88 -47.66
C LYS A 604 -65.60 -7.38 -47.82
N ASN A 605 -64.56 -8.21 -48.03
CA ASN A 605 -64.72 -9.66 -48.11
C ASN A 605 -64.56 -10.27 -46.70
N GLY A 606 -65.57 -10.92 -46.19
CA GLY A 606 -65.63 -11.42 -44.80
C GLY A 606 -64.58 -12.49 -44.52
N VAL A 607 -64.02 -13.20 -45.52
CA VAL A 607 -62.99 -14.20 -45.36
C VAL A 607 -61.62 -13.52 -45.23
N SER A 608 -61.30 -12.59 -46.15
CA SER A 608 -60.04 -11.83 -46.09
C SER A 608 -59.99 -10.88 -44.88
N ALA A 609 -61.10 -10.26 -44.49
CA ALA A 609 -61.19 -9.44 -43.31
C ALA A 609 -60.86 -10.21 -42.03
N LYS A 610 -61.41 -11.41 -41.85
CA LYS A 610 -61.09 -12.28 -40.72
C LYS A 610 -59.62 -12.73 -40.75
N ALA A 611 -59.09 -13.09 -41.91
CA ALA A 611 -57.71 -13.54 -42.04
C ALA A 611 -56.73 -12.36 -41.76
N LEU A 612 -56.98 -11.16 -42.26
CA LEU A 612 -56.18 -9.97 -41.98
C LEU A 612 -56.28 -9.57 -40.49
N GLY A 613 -57.46 -9.67 -39.88
CA GLY A 613 -57.65 -9.47 -38.44
C GLY A 613 -56.78 -10.44 -37.64
N ARG A 614 -56.80 -11.75 -37.98
CA ARG A 614 -55.98 -12.76 -37.31
C ARG A 614 -54.47 -12.55 -37.52
N MET A 615 -54.06 -12.18 -38.72
CA MET A 615 -52.66 -11.82 -39.00
C MET A 615 -52.15 -10.64 -38.14
N ASN A 616 -53.01 -9.61 -37.94
CA ASN A 616 -52.72 -8.46 -37.09
C ASN A 616 -52.71 -8.83 -35.61
N GLU A 617 -53.61 -9.75 -35.16
CA GLU A 617 -53.55 -10.30 -33.79
C GLU A 617 -52.26 -11.01 -33.54
N ILE A 618 -51.81 -11.88 -34.45
CA ILE A 618 -50.53 -12.61 -34.34
C ILE A 618 -49.37 -11.61 -34.31
N LEU A 619 -49.37 -10.57 -35.14
CA LEU A 619 -48.31 -9.57 -35.18
C LEU A 619 -48.22 -8.76 -33.86
N LYS A 620 -49.32 -8.53 -33.20
CA LYS A 620 -49.43 -7.76 -31.93
C LYS A 620 -49.28 -8.65 -30.69
N ALA A 621 -49.28 -9.98 -30.83
CA ALA A 621 -49.20 -10.88 -29.71
C ALA A 621 -47.80 -10.78 -29.07
N PRO A 622 -47.67 -10.65 -27.73
CA PRO A 622 -46.38 -10.58 -27.04
C PRO A 622 -45.55 -11.84 -27.28
N ALA A 623 -46.15 -13.01 -27.22
CA ALA A 623 -45.52 -14.32 -27.41
C ALA A 623 -46.25 -15.11 -28.54
N PRO A 624 -45.97 -14.80 -29.82
CA PRO A 624 -46.69 -15.39 -30.95
C PRO A 624 -46.21 -16.79 -31.37
N TYR A 625 -45.24 -17.35 -30.70
CA TYR A 625 -44.46 -18.53 -31.12
C TYR A 625 -45.28 -19.73 -31.58
N ARG A 626 -46.38 -20.04 -30.88
CA ARG A 626 -47.32 -21.14 -31.20
C ARG A 626 -48.29 -20.82 -32.33
N LEU A 627 -48.43 -19.50 -32.65
CA LEU A 627 -49.36 -19.03 -33.70
C LEU A 627 -48.71 -18.94 -35.07
N ILE A 628 -47.38 -19.05 -35.14
CA ILE A 628 -46.57 -18.92 -36.36
C ILE A 628 -47.02 -19.91 -37.46
N SER A 629 -47.47 -21.11 -37.06
CA SER A 629 -47.94 -22.13 -38.00
C SER A 629 -49.18 -21.72 -38.79
N GLU A 630 -50.00 -20.77 -38.30
CA GLU A 630 -51.20 -20.27 -38.97
C GLU A 630 -50.86 -19.32 -40.12
N ILE A 631 -49.72 -18.66 -40.09
CA ILE A 631 -49.34 -17.52 -40.92
C ILE A 631 -49.38 -17.86 -42.43
N ASP A 632 -48.75 -18.90 -42.86
CA ASP A 632 -48.67 -19.24 -44.29
C ASP A 632 -50.05 -19.54 -44.88
N VAL A 633 -50.96 -20.12 -44.10
CA VAL A 633 -52.35 -20.39 -44.51
C VAL A 633 -53.11 -19.10 -44.63
N LEU A 634 -52.93 -18.19 -43.63
CA LEU A 634 -53.59 -16.90 -43.63
C LEU A 634 -53.09 -16.00 -44.80
N ILE A 635 -51.79 -15.95 -45.03
CA ILE A 635 -51.21 -15.20 -46.17
C ILE A 635 -51.77 -15.73 -47.49
N LYS A 636 -51.78 -17.05 -47.67
CA LYS A 636 -52.29 -17.68 -48.89
C LYS A 636 -53.78 -17.29 -49.09
N THR A 637 -54.60 -17.38 -48.04
CA THR A 637 -56.02 -17.05 -48.10
C THR A 637 -56.23 -15.60 -48.53
N VAL A 638 -55.50 -14.64 -47.94
CA VAL A 638 -55.66 -13.20 -48.33
C VAL A 638 -55.08 -12.96 -49.70
N ASN A 639 -53.95 -13.57 -50.06
CA ASN A 639 -53.34 -13.40 -51.36
C ASN A 639 -54.20 -13.92 -52.51
N ASP A 640 -54.85 -15.08 -52.35
CA ASP A 640 -55.72 -15.69 -53.37
C ASP A 640 -56.96 -14.75 -53.62
N ILE A 641 -57.47 -14.13 -52.57
CA ILE A 641 -58.59 -13.16 -52.68
C ILE A 641 -58.06 -11.85 -53.31
N ASN A 642 -56.89 -11.36 -52.90
CA ASN A 642 -56.31 -10.14 -53.46
C ASN A 642 -56.05 -10.27 -54.96
N ILE A 643 -55.50 -11.41 -55.40
CA ILE A 643 -55.28 -11.70 -56.81
C ILE A 643 -56.60 -11.67 -57.57
N LYS A 644 -57.64 -12.35 -57.10
CA LYS A 644 -58.98 -12.36 -57.73
C LYS A 644 -59.56 -10.95 -57.86
N LEU A 645 -59.44 -10.15 -56.80
CA LEU A 645 -59.95 -8.76 -56.84
C LEU A 645 -59.10 -7.92 -57.84
N LEU A 646 -57.82 -8.03 -57.85
CA LEU A 646 -56.93 -7.31 -58.80
C LEU A 646 -57.27 -7.69 -60.24
N GLU A 647 -57.41 -8.99 -60.52
CA GLU A 647 -57.74 -9.49 -61.83
C GLU A 647 -59.14 -8.95 -62.28
N GLY A 648 -60.08 -8.94 -61.35
CA GLY A 648 -61.44 -8.36 -61.63
C GLY A 648 -61.37 -6.87 -62.02
N TYR A 649 -60.73 -6.06 -61.12
CA TYR A 649 -60.64 -4.61 -61.37
C TYR A 649 -59.73 -4.26 -62.55
N ARG A 650 -58.65 -5.03 -62.85
CA ARG A 650 -57.81 -4.87 -64.03
C ARG A 650 -58.60 -5.16 -65.29
N LYS A 651 -59.38 -6.24 -65.30
CA LYS A 651 -60.22 -6.61 -66.43
C LYS A 651 -61.26 -5.53 -66.72
N ASP A 652 -61.90 -5.00 -65.67
CA ASP A 652 -62.91 -3.91 -65.82
C ASP A 652 -62.27 -2.62 -66.38
N ALA A 653 -61.09 -2.24 -65.85
CA ALA A 653 -60.36 -1.05 -66.32
C ALA A 653 -59.86 -1.21 -67.78
N ILE A 654 -59.32 -2.39 -68.12
CA ILE A 654 -58.87 -2.69 -69.48
C ILE A 654 -60.07 -2.64 -70.44
N LEU A 655 -61.23 -3.18 -70.06
CA LEU A 655 -62.45 -3.12 -70.90
C LEU A 655 -62.89 -1.69 -71.19
N ILE A 656 -62.71 -0.79 -70.19
CA ILE A 656 -62.99 0.64 -70.38
C ILE A 656 -62.02 1.25 -71.38
N ILE A 657 -60.72 0.98 -71.21
CA ILE A 657 -59.68 1.54 -72.06
C ILE A 657 -59.83 1.03 -73.50
N ASP A 658 -60.06 -0.30 -73.66
CA ASP A 658 -60.22 -0.93 -74.97
C ASP A 658 -61.45 -0.29 -75.74
N LYS A 659 -62.52 -0.04 -75.03
CA LYS A 659 -63.70 0.68 -75.61
C LYS A 659 -63.30 2.08 -76.09
N LEU A 660 -62.60 2.85 -75.24
CA LEU A 660 -62.18 4.20 -75.62
C LEU A 660 -61.14 4.18 -76.75
N LEU A 661 -60.26 3.19 -76.85
CA LEU A 661 -59.36 2.97 -77.94
C LEU A 661 -60.06 2.68 -79.27
N ASP A 662 -61.13 1.84 -79.17
CA ASP A 662 -61.94 1.52 -80.33
C ASP A 662 -62.77 2.73 -80.81
N GLU A 663 -63.30 3.50 -79.87
CA GLU A 663 -64.00 4.76 -80.19
C GLU A 663 -63.03 5.77 -80.83
N LEU A 664 -61.80 5.95 -80.29
CA LEU A 664 -60.83 6.88 -80.79
C LEU A 664 -60.41 6.47 -82.21
N ARG A 665 -60.19 5.18 -82.49
CA ARG A 665 -59.85 4.64 -83.79
C ARG A 665 -60.98 4.87 -84.78
N ASN A 666 -62.23 4.62 -84.37
CA ASN A 666 -63.39 4.83 -85.24
C ASN A 666 -63.55 6.29 -85.60
N GLU A 667 -63.34 7.21 -84.66
CA GLU A 667 -63.39 8.65 -84.94
C GLU A 667 -62.28 9.11 -85.90
N ALA A 668 -61.03 8.55 -85.69
CA ALA A 668 -59.95 8.85 -86.53
C ALA A 668 -60.10 8.31 -87.99
N GLU A 669 -60.75 7.15 -88.17
CA GLU A 669 -61.07 6.59 -89.48
C GLU A 669 -62.09 7.46 -90.23
N LYS A 670 -63.11 8.03 -89.57
CA LYS A 670 -64.09 8.95 -90.12
C LYS A 670 -63.46 10.20 -90.70
N VAL A 671 -62.34 10.65 -90.13
CA VAL A 671 -61.62 11.84 -90.57
C VAL A 671 -60.50 11.52 -91.62
N LYS A 672 -60.34 10.25 -91.97
CA LYS A 672 -59.30 9.73 -92.94
C LYS A 672 -57.87 10.15 -92.63
N GLN A 673 -57.48 10.06 -91.41
CA GLN A 673 -56.13 10.37 -90.92
C GLN A 673 -55.09 9.25 -91.29
N ASP A 674 -53.86 9.66 -91.34
CA ASP A 674 -52.70 8.73 -91.64
C ASP A 674 -52.50 7.73 -90.46
N LYS A 675 -52.05 6.51 -90.76
CA LYS A 675 -51.83 5.44 -89.77
C LYS A 675 -50.91 5.83 -88.66
N THR A 676 -49.84 6.57 -88.94
CA THR A 676 -48.82 7.00 -87.94
C THR A 676 -49.47 8.01 -86.98
N PHE A 677 -50.36 8.85 -87.45
CA PHE A 677 -51.10 9.77 -86.56
C PHE A 677 -52.09 9.01 -85.69
N VAL A 678 -52.84 8.07 -86.29
CA VAL A 678 -53.79 7.22 -85.46
C VAL A 678 -53.06 6.46 -84.39
N GLU A 679 -51.85 5.91 -84.64
CA GLU A 679 -51.02 5.26 -83.62
C GLU A 679 -50.60 6.26 -82.57
N SER A 680 -50.17 7.47 -82.94
CA SER A 680 -49.68 8.48 -81.95
C SER A 680 -50.79 8.99 -80.97
N ILE A 681 -52.07 9.10 -81.42
CA ILE A 681 -53.20 9.47 -80.56
C ILE A 681 -53.65 8.30 -79.70
N CYS A 682 -53.46 7.04 -80.16
CA CYS A 682 -53.79 5.85 -79.33
C CYS A 682 -52.71 5.52 -78.29
N ASP A 683 -51.44 5.96 -78.45
CA ASP A 683 -50.31 5.65 -77.58
C ASP A 683 -50.59 5.94 -76.06
N PRO A 684 -51.14 7.11 -75.65
CA PRO A 684 -51.39 7.40 -74.25
C PRO A 684 -52.36 6.40 -73.61
N LEU A 685 -53.43 6.02 -74.30
CA LEU A 685 -54.41 5.02 -73.86
C LEU A 685 -53.77 3.61 -73.86
N THR A 686 -52.93 3.29 -74.83
CA THR A 686 -52.23 2.02 -74.88
C THR A 686 -51.21 1.89 -73.79
N MET A 687 -50.50 2.97 -73.43
CA MET A 687 -49.63 3.01 -72.24
C MET A 687 -50.38 2.79 -70.94
N LEU A 688 -51.56 3.44 -70.79
CA LEU A 688 -52.43 3.23 -69.60
C LEU A 688 -52.89 1.77 -69.54
N ARG A 689 -53.26 1.16 -70.70
CA ARG A 689 -53.68 -0.23 -70.77
C ARG A 689 -52.56 -1.18 -70.28
N ASN A 690 -51.38 -1.01 -70.83
CA ASN A 690 -50.22 -1.85 -70.47
C ASN A 690 -49.83 -1.65 -69.00
N GLY A 691 -49.86 -0.42 -68.50
CA GLY A 691 -49.61 -0.11 -67.07
C GLY A 691 -50.66 -0.72 -66.15
N THR A 692 -51.91 -0.88 -66.61
CA THR A 692 -52.97 -1.50 -65.81
C THR A 692 -52.70 -2.99 -65.56
N GLU A 693 -52.08 -3.70 -66.48
CA GLU A 693 -51.78 -5.13 -66.32
C GLU A 693 -50.85 -5.43 -65.17
N THR A 694 -49.92 -4.54 -64.85
CA THR A 694 -48.92 -4.70 -63.76
C THR A 694 -49.30 -3.95 -62.47
N GLN A 695 -50.33 -3.12 -62.45
CA GLN A 695 -50.68 -2.31 -61.29
C GLN A 695 -51.20 -3.17 -60.13
N GLU A 696 -50.57 -3.08 -58.96
CA GLU A 696 -50.94 -3.83 -57.79
C GLU A 696 -51.90 -3.09 -56.80
N SER A 697 -52.15 -1.81 -57.01
CA SER A 697 -53.09 -1.03 -56.18
C SER A 697 -54.47 -0.93 -56.86
N ILE A 698 -55.45 -1.52 -56.22
CA ILE A 698 -56.86 -1.45 -56.68
C ILE A 698 -57.34 0.01 -56.73
N ALA A 699 -56.96 0.86 -55.77
CA ALA A 699 -57.27 2.26 -55.79
C ALA A 699 -56.76 2.99 -57.03
N HIS A 700 -55.49 2.69 -57.45
CA HIS A 700 -54.98 3.22 -58.68
C HIS A 700 -55.67 2.66 -59.90
N ILE A 701 -55.99 1.34 -59.95
CA ILE A 701 -56.71 0.74 -61.07
C ILE A 701 -58.06 1.40 -61.24
N LYS A 702 -58.78 1.73 -60.18
CA LYS A 702 -60.07 2.44 -60.24
C LYS A 702 -59.98 3.87 -60.81
N GLN A 703 -58.85 4.55 -60.57
CA GLN A 703 -58.59 5.89 -61.14
C GLN A 703 -58.17 5.83 -62.58
N ILE A 704 -57.65 4.73 -63.10
CA ILE A 704 -57.22 4.58 -64.46
C ILE A 704 -58.36 4.78 -65.42
N GLY A 705 -59.60 4.35 -65.07
CA GLY A 705 -60.76 4.61 -65.87
C GLY A 705 -61.06 6.11 -66.07
N ASN A 706 -60.77 6.95 -65.11
CA ASN A 706 -60.91 8.40 -65.22
C ASN A 706 -59.72 8.97 -66.04
N HIS A 707 -58.51 8.56 -65.76
CA HIS A 707 -57.37 9.00 -66.55
C HIS A 707 -57.43 8.58 -67.97
N ALA A 708 -58.04 7.43 -68.28
CA ALA A 708 -58.26 6.98 -69.63
C ALA A 708 -59.34 7.89 -70.40
N ARG A 709 -60.33 8.32 -69.69
CA ARG A 709 -61.29 9.28 -70.27
C ARG A 709 -60.63 10.64 -70.50
N ASP A 710 -59.90 11.18 -69.51
CA ASP A 710 -59.15 12.44 -69.66
C ASP A 710 -58.19 12.38 -70.84
N ALA A 711 -57.48 11.24 -70.99
CA ALA A 711 -56.60 10.99 -72.08
C ALA A 711 -57.35 10.90 -73.43
N PHE A 712 -58.48 10.22 -73.45
CA PHE A 712 -59.35 10.13 -74.60
C PHE A 712 -59.84 11.52 -75.06
N ASP A 713 -60.37 12.29 -74.11
CA ASP A 713 -60.85 13.64 -74.41
C ASP A 713 -59.74 14.54 -74.94
N THR A 714 -58.54 14.44 -74.39
CA THR A 714 -57.36 15.18 -74.88
C THR A 714 -56.95 14.75 -76.28
N GLN A 715 -57.05 13.47 -76.68
CA GLN A 715 -56.68 12.98 -77.98
C GLN A 715 -57.80 13.28 -78.97
N ILE A 716 -59.09 13.29 -78.58
CA ILE A 716 -60.22 13.77 -79.46
C ILE A 716 -60.04 15.25 -79.76
N GLN A 717 -59.67 16.09 -78.77
CA GLN A 717 -59.38 17.50 -79.11
C GLN A 717 -58.25 17.65 -80.06
N ARG A 718 -57.18 16.91 -79.95
CA ARG A 718 -56.05 16.89 -80.87
C ARG A 718 -56.40 16.41 -82.25
N LEU A 719 -57.32 15.46 -82.37
CA LEU A 719 -57.96 15.03 -83.62
C LEU A 719 -58.78 16.12 -84.28
N LEU A 720 -59.56 16.85 -83.51
CA LEU A 720 -60.43 17.98 -83.92
C LEU A 720 -59.57 19.20 -84.34
N GLU A 721 -58.52 19.53 -83.64
CA GLU A 721 -57.64 20.66 -83.99
C GLU A 721 -56.95 20.48 -85.38
N GLN A 722 -56.68 19.27 -85.77
CA GLN A 722 -56.10 18.98 -87.11
C GLN A 722 -57.18 19.05 -88.28
N THR A 723 -58.41 19.19 -87.95
CA THR A 723 -59.55 19.30 -88.86
C THR A 723 -59.97 20.73 -89.21
N ILE A 724 -59.42 21.75 -88.52
CA ILE A 724 -59.69 23.14 -88.72
C ILE A 724 -58.72 23.75 -89.78
N PRO A 725 -59.15 24.34 -90.91
CA PRO A 725 -58.25 24.98 -91.86
C PRO A 725 -57.66 26.27 -91.25
N GLU A 726 -56.34 26.46 -91.38
CA GLU A 726 -55.60 27.66 -90.99
C GLU A 726 -56.16 28.92 -91.68
N GLY A 727 -56.64 29.91 -90.87
CA GLY A 727 -56.89 31.28 -91.24
C GLY A 727 -55.97 32.22 -90.48
N PRO A 728 -55.52 33.38 -91.03
CA PRO A 728 -54.30 34.03 -90.58
C PRO A 728 -54.48 35.00 -89.40
N GLY A 729 -53.54 34.95 -88.51
CA GLY A 729 -52.93 36.09 -87.83
C GLY A 729 -53.51 36.57 -86.49
N GLY A 730 -52.78 36.38 -85.45
CA GLY A 730 -52.97 37.16 -84.19
C GLY A 730 -52.23 36.47 -83.06
N ASP A 731 -51.11 37.06 -82.62
CA ASP A 731 -50.37 36.59 -81.44
C ASP A 731 -51.18 36.58 -80.12
N PRO A 732 -51.12 35.50 -79.36
CA PRO A 732 -51.75 35.49 -78.01
C PRO A 732 -50.89 36.22 -76.99
N PRO A 733 -51.47 36.91 -75.99
CA PRO A 733 -50.73 37.66 -75.00
C PRO A 733 -49.89 36.71 -74.13
N VAL A 734 -48.60 37.01 -73.99
CA VAL A 734 -47.69 36.31 -73.11
C VAL A 734 -48.00 36.63 -71.66
N ILE A 735 -48.68 35.74 -70.94
CA ILE A 735 -48.93 35.85 -69.53
C ILE A 735 -47.61 35.45 -68.78
N LYS A 736 -46.99 36.43 -68.15
CA LYS A 736 -45.76 36.17 -67.32
C LYS A 736 -46.09 35.42 -66.04
N VAL A 737 -45.39 34.35 -65.72
CA VAL A 737 -45.57 33.62 -64.48
C VAL A 737 -44.46 34.10 -63.52
N LYS A 738 -44.87 34.59 -62.32
CA LYS A 738 -44.00 34.98 -61.25
C LYS A 738 -43.88 33.80 -60.28
N GLU A 739 -42.69 33.29 -60.06
CA GLU A 739 -42.43 32.25 -59.05
C GLU A 739 -42.18 32.89 -57.71
N ILE A 740 -42.91 32.45 -56.68
CA ILE A 740 -42.72 32.87 -55.29
C ILE A 740 -42.23 31.66 -54.53
N ARG A 741 -41.01 31.77 -54.02
CA ARG A 741 -40.44 30.73 -53.18
C ARG A 741 -40.87 30.95 -51.72
N ALA A 742 -41.52 29.95 -51.11
CA ALA A 742 -42.01 30.05 -49.71
C ALA A 742 -40.85 30.38 -48.75
N GLY A 743 -39.66 29.89 -48.97
CA GLY A 743 -38.47 30.17 -48.19
C GLY A 743 -37.94 31.63 -48.23
N SER A 744 -38.30 32.39 -49.33
CA SER A 744 -37.87 33.80 -49.42
C SER A 744 -38.65 34.77 -48.57
N VAL A 745 -39.80 34.32 -48.07
CA VAL A 745 -40.72 35.09 -47.19
C VAL A 745 -40.52 34.80 -45.71
N MET A 746 -39.75 33.75 -45.41
CA MET A 746 -39.45 33.38 -44.03
C MET A 746 -38.36 34.32 -43.46
N LYS A 747 -38.71 35.04 -42.36
CA LYS A 747 -37.76 35.87 -41.58
C LYS A 747 -36.90 35.08 -40.61
N LYS A 748 -37.28 33.83 -40.27
CA LYS A 748 -36.60 32.92 -39.34
C LYS A 748 -36.45 31.55 -39.98
N ASN A 749 -35.39 30.84 -39.65
CA ASN A 749 -35.11 29.50 -40.19
C ASN A 749 -36.07 28.41 -39.71
N TYR A 750 -36.92 28.68 -38.72
CA TYR A 750 -37.96 27.77 -38.20
C TYR A 750 -39.17 28.55 -37.71
N LEU A 751 -40.33 27.97 -37.81
CA LEU A 751 -41.57 28.45 -37.22
C LEU A 751 -41.81 27.69 -35.92
N LYS A 752 -41.78 28.37 -34.77
CA LYS A 752 -41.90 27.74 -33.44
C LYS A 752 -43.18 28.11 -32.69
N THR A 753 -43.79 29.23 -33.04
CA THR A 753 -44.97 29.75 -32.36
C THR A 753 -46.07 30.05 -33.37
N GLU A 754 -47.33 30.18 -32.89
CA GLU A 754 -48.47 30.59 -33.74
C GLU A 754 -48.22 31.99 -34.34
N ASP A 755 -47.54 32.88 -33.63
CA ASP A 755 -47.18 34.19 -34.14
C ASP A 755 -46.19 34.10 -35.29
N ASP A 756 -45.18 33.19 -35.22
CA ASP A 756 -44.22 32.95 -36.31
C ASP A 756 -44.95 32.45 -37.57
N VAL A 757 -45.97 31.60 -37.40
CA VAL A 757 -46.79 31.10 -38.50
C VAL A 757 -47.65 32.23 -39.07
N GLY A 758 -48.20 33.09 -38.19
CA GLY A 758 -48.99 34.26 -38.60
C GLY A 758 -48.19 35.24 -39.45
N GLU A 759 -46.95 35.61 -38.97
CA GLU A 759 -46.07 36.50 -39.70
C GLU A 759 -45.63 35.92 -41.07
N PHE A 760 -45.42 34.62 -41.15
CA PHE A 760 -45.07 33.94 -42.39
C PHE A 760 -46.21 33.95 -43.36
N LEU A 761 -47.43 33.65 -42.91
CA LEU A 761 -48.67 33.65 -43.75
C LEU A 761 -49.02 35.04 -44.28
N ASP A 762 -48.90 36.05 -43.45
CA ASP A 762 -49.14 37.45 -43.82
C ASP A 762 -48.14 37.94 -44.87
N GLY A 763 -46.82 37.57 -44.66
CA GLY A 763 -45.78 37.86 -45.63
C GLY A 763 -46.00 37.18 -46.97
N LEU A 764 -46.39 35.91 -46.98
CA LEU A 764 -46.67 35.13 -48.20
C LEU A 764 -47.95 35.71 -48.88
N LYS A 765 -49.00 36.05 -48.15
CA LYS A 765 -50.22 36.66 -48.70
C LYS A 765 -49.89 37.99 -49.34
N LYS A 766 -49.05 38.80 -48.75
CA LYS A 766 -48.67 40.12 -49.30
C LYS A 766 -47.96 39.97 -50.65
N GLU A 767 -46.99 39.05 -50.77
CA GLU A 767 -46.29 38.77 -52.02
C GLU A 767 -47.25 38.23 -53.13
N ILE A 768 -48.18 37.37 -52.75
CA ILE A 768 -49.20 36.83 -53.62
C ILE A 768 -50.11 37.97 -54.11
N ASP A 769 -50.60 38.82 -53.22
CA ASP A 769 -51.50 39.94 -53.58
C ASP A 769 -50.80 40.97 -54.49
N GLU A 770 -49.52 41.24 -54.29
CA GLU A 770 -48.76 42.14 -55.16
C GLU A 770 -48.54 41.54 -56.55
N ALA A 771 -48.30 40.23 -56.66
CA ALA A 771 -48.15 39.55 -57.93
C ALA A 771 -49.50 39.48 -58.72
N ILE A 772 -50.65 39.30 -58.04
CA ILE A 772 -51.94 39.32 -58.63
C ILE A 772 -52.28 40.73 -59.15
N LYS A 773 -52.01 41.76 -58.36
CA LYS A 773 -52.24 43.15 -58.76
C LYS A 773 -51.38 43.53 -60.00
N SER A 774 -50.27 42.91 -60.20
CA SER A 774 -49.35 43.13 -61.32
C SER A 774 -49.73 42.30 -62.54
N GLY A 775 -50.86 41.56 -62.54
CA GLY A 775 -51.37 40.80 -63.67
C GLY A 775 -50.61 39.52 -64.00
N ASN A 776 -49.76 39.02 -63.08
CA ASN A 776 -48.94 37.80 -63.27
C ASN A 776 -49.69 36.55 -62.78
N ARG A 777 -49.48 35.43 -63.43
CA ARG A 777 -49.80 34.11 -62.82
C ARG A 777 -48.73 33.74 -61.80
N ILE A 778 -49.17 33.12 -60.74
CA ILE A 778 -48.29 32.82 -59.63
C ILE A 778 -48.02 31.32 -59.58
N ARG A 779 -46.76 31.00 -59.37
CA ARG A 779 -46.30 29.62 -59.01
C ARG A 779 -45.62 29.69 -57.68
N ILE A 780 -46.14 29.00 -56.69
CA ILE A 780 -45.50 28.87 -55.38
C ILE A 780 -44.58 27.63 -55.42
N ILE A 781 -43.30 27.82 -55.09
CA ILE A 781 -42.29 26.75 -55.10
C ILE A 781 -41.74 26.57 -53.68
#